data_935881340e4fda28045eaff7417cd133
#
_entry.id   935881340e4fda28045eaff7417cd133
#
_cell.length_a   1.000
_cell.length_b   1.000
_cell.length_c   1.000
_cell.angle_alpha   90.00
_cell.angle_beta   90.00
_cell.angle_gamma   90.00
#
_symmetry.space_group_name_H-M   'P 1'
#
loop_
_entity.id
_entity.type
_entity.pdbx_description
1 polymer ?
#
loop_
_entity_poly.entity_id
_entity_poly.type
_entity_poly.pdbx_seq_one_letter_code
_entity_poly.pdbx_strand_id
1 'polypeptide(L)'
;EYGIQLNNNIEYTASRLQMIHSEILNERGLQGRFWEQYLRPSIDRFTESLTKLSPLERAYFYSLYNFITKELYTSKSGDIDYEGRTGASALWLSTLAEKCEAGEIMFDLQLKENHAADAHKASLTFSRKERQDEILPNFRQGDAIVLYERNTDKDNVTNRMVFKGNIEATTRKEICIRLRATQQNTSVLPPDSLYAIEHDTMDTTFRNMYQGLYTFASATKDRRDLLLSQRPPEFDESFHSKIAAETNDFQRVTLKAQAAKDYFLLIGPPGTGKTSCALKKMVETFYHDEKSNILLLSYTNRAVDEICKSVSSIHPEVDFIRLGSELACDEAYRKHLIENELSLCNHRSEVSERIDRCRIFIGTVASLAGKPELFRLKRFEVAIIDEATQILEPQLLGILCACSKNGENAIGKFILIGDHKQLPAVVLQREEQSEVHDEKLREIGLLNLKDSLFERLYRNAKKKIRSIDENQIIPFDMLCRQGRMHPDVASFANRAFYEGRLLPVGLPHQQERSDTITRLAFYPSEPEPSVSSAKTNLSEARIVARLTLETYQRIGADKFNTSQTLGIITPYRSQIALIKQEISQIGIPTLNDIMVDTVERFQGSERDIIIYSFCVNYPYQLKFLSNLTVEDGVLIDRKLNVAMTRARKQMFITGVPKLLRLNPIYVSLIKLIEGNGHI
;
A
#
# COMPACT_ATOMS: atom_id res chain seq x y z
N GLU A 1 -5.66 -15.21 -26.07
CA GLU A 1 -5.10 -14.41 -27.17
C GLU A 1 -4.42 -13.15 -26.66
N TYR A 2 -3.23 -13.30 -26.11
CA TYR A 2 -2.48 -12.19 -25.51
C TYR A 2 -1.63 -11.40 -26.53
N GLY A 3 -1.87 -11.59 -27.82
CA GLY A 3 -1.16 -10.89 -28.91
C GLY A 3 -1.91 -9.70 -29.49
N ILE A 4 -3.03 -9.32 -28.92
CA ILE A 4 -3.74 -8.13 -29.36
C ILE A 4 -2.95 -6.93 -28.89
N GLN A 5 -2.51 -6.09 -29.80
CA GLN A 5 -1.94 -4.79 -29.49
C GLN A 5 -2.90 -4.11 -28.48
N LEU A 6 -2.41 -3.93 -27.26
CA LEU A 6 -3.15 -3.20 -26.22
C LEU A 6 -3.22 -1.75 -26.66
N ASN A 7 -4.18 -1.51 -27.51
CA ASN A 7 -4.46 -0.18 -28.01
C ASN A 7 -5.09 0.63 -26.87
N ASN A 8 -4.56 1.82 -26.61
CA ASN A 8 -5.19 2.80 -25.71
C ASN A 8 -6.49 3.36 -26.29
N ASN A 9 -6.99 2.81 -27.38
CA ASN A 9 -8.16 3.30 -28.04
C ASN A 9 -9.41 2.87 -27.27
N ILE A 10 -10.00 3.81 -26.55
CA ILE A 10 -11.25 3.63 -25.81
C ILE A 10 -12.37 3.14 -26.74
N GLU A 11 -12.44 3.66 -27.96
CA GLU A 11 -13.44 3.27 -28.96
C GLU A 11 -13.32 1.81 -29.38
N TYR A 12 -12.09 1.34 -29.55
CA TYR A 12 -11.84 -0.08 -29.85
C TYR A 12 -12.28 -0.99 -28.69
N THR A 13 -11.91 -0.66 -27.47
CA THR A 13 -12.35 -1.39 -26.26
C THR A 13 -13.88 -1.36 -26.13
N ALA A 14 -14.49 -0.20 -26.36
CA ALA A 14 -15.94 -0.01 -26.33
C ALA A 14 -16.64 -0.90 -27.37
N SER A 15 -16.15 -0.92 -28.61
CA SER A 15 -16.75 -1.72 -29.68
C SER A 15 -16.68 -3.23 -29.36
N ARG A 16 -15.57 -3.69 -28.83
CA ARG A 16 -15.37 -5.09 -28.43
C ARG A 16 -16.31 -5.50 -27.29
N LEU A 17 -16.44 -4.68 -26.27
CA LEU A 17 -17.31 -4.96 -25.12
C LEU A 17 -18.81 -4.87 -25.49
N GLN A 18 -19.19 -3.99 -26.40
CA GLN A 18 -20.57 -3.91 -26.91
C GLN A 18 -20.98 -5.13 -27.74
N MET A 19 -20.02 -5.82 -28.34
CA MET A 19 -20.29 -7.07 -29.09
C MET A 19 -20.49 -8.27 -28.19
N ILE A 20 -20.16 -8.18 -26.92
CA ILE A 20 -20.32 -9.30 -25.98
C ILE A 20 -21.80 -9.41 -25.60
N HIS A 21 -22.43 -10.50 -25.99
CA HIS A 21 -23.76 -10.90 -25.56
C HIS A 21 -23.86 -12.43 -25.43
N SER A 22 -24.90 -12.90 -24.79
CA SER A 22 -25.02 -14.32 -24.45
C SER A 22 -24.97 -15.26 -25.67
N GLU A 23 -25.54 -14.86 -26.79
CA GLU A 23 -25.51 -15.67 -28.04
C GLU A 23 -24.11 -15.81 -28.61
N ILE A 24 -23.34 -14.73 -28.68
CA ILE A 24 -21.94 -14.78 -29.16
C ILE A 24 -21.06 -15.62 -28.23
N LEU A 25 -21.21 -15.46 -26.92
CA LEU A 25 -20.42 -16.22 -25.95
C LEU A 25 -20.81 -17.69 -25.87
N ASN A 26 -21.94 -18.09 -26.46
CA ASN A 26 -22.36 -19.48 -26.55
C ASN A 26 -21.85 -20.18 -27.81
N GLU A 27 -20.60 -20.01 -28.17
CA GLU A 27 -19.98 -20.62 -29.34
C GLU A 27 -20.11 -22.16 -29.37
N ARG A 28 -20.19 -22.80 -28.20
CA ARG A 28 -20.35 -24.27 -28.08
C ARG A 28 -21.79 -24.72 -28.12
N GLY A 29 -22.74 -23.80 -28.29
CA GLY A 29 -24.17 -24.12 -28.30
C GLY A 29 -24.66 -24.74 -26.99
N LEU A 30 -24.19 -24.24 -25.85
CA LEU A 30 -24.62 -24.70 -24.54
C LEU A 30 -26.12 -24.58 -24.41
N GLN A 31 -26.77 -25.65 -23.95
CA GLN A 31 -28.21 -25.73 -23.74
C GLN A 31 -28.51 -26.30 -22.36
N GLY A 32 -29.75 -26.19 -21.94
CA GLY A 32 -30.25 -26.79 -20.71
C GLY A 32 -30.20 -25.84 -19.51
N ARG A 33 -30.60 -26.38 -18.37
CA ARG A 33 -30.90 -25.61 -17.14
C ARG A 33 -29.77 -24.71 -16.67
N PHE A 34 -28.50 -25.18 -16.76
CA PHE A 34 -27.36 -24.42 -16.30
C PHE A 34 -27.13 -23.16 -17.15
N TRP A 35 -27.23 -23.30 -18.50
CA TRP A 35 -27.15 -22.16 -19.40
C TRP A 35 -28.28 -21.16 -19.18
N GLU A 36 -29.52 -21.63 -19.22
CA GLU A 36 -30.71 -20.76 -19.16
C GLU A 36 -30.92 -20.10 -17.80
N GLN A 37 -30.59 -20.80 -16.71
CA GLN A 37 -30.85 -20.28 -15.36
C GLN A 37 -29.68 -19.53 -14.73
N TYR A 38 -28.43 -19.76 -15.16
CA TYR A 38 -27.27 -19.21 -14.50
C TYR A 38 -26.36 -18.39 -15.43
N LEU A 39 -25.87 -18.96 -16.53
CA LEU A 39 -24.89 -18.30 -17.38
C LEU A 39 -25.49 -17.18 -18.22
N ARG A 40 -26.51 -17.47 -19.00
CA ARG A 40 -27.17 -16.49 -19.86
C ARG A 40 -27.67 -15.26 -19.09
N PRO A 41 -28.44 -15.39 -17.97
CA PRO A 41 -28.86 -14.22 -17.21
C PRO A 41 -27.73 -13.41 -16.59
N SER A 42 -26.58 -14.04 -16.32
CA SER A 42 -25.41 -13.33 -15.80
C SER A 42 -24.72 -12.51 -16.89
N ILE A 43 -24.60 -13.05 -18.11
CA ILE A 43 -24.04 -12.36 -19.26
C ILE A 43 -24.95 -11.20 -19.67
N ASP A 44 -26.26 -11.45 -19.76
CA ASP A 44 -27.24 -10.44 -20.17
C ASP A 44 -27.28 -9.27 -19.17
N ARG A 45 -27.23 -9.53 -17.86
CA ARG A 45 -27.12 -8.49 -16.83
C ARG A 45 -25.85 -7.65 -16.98
N PHE A 46 -24.72 -8.28 -17.27
CA PHE A 46 -23.47 -7.58 -17.51
C PHE A 46 -23.59 -6.64 -18.71
N THR A 47 -24.07 -7.13 -19.83
CA THR A 47 -24.25 -6.35 -21.06
C THR A 47 -25.24 -5.21 -20.87
N GLU A 48 -26.37 -5.47 -20.20
CA GLU A 48 -27.37 -4.46 -19.87
C GLU A 48 -26.80 -3.35 -19.00
N SER A 49 -25.97 -3.69 -18.01
CA SER A 49 -25.30 -2.69 -17.15
C SER A 49 -24.42 -1.75 -17.96
N LEU A 50 -23.68 -2.25 -18.95
CA LEU A 50 -22.80 -1.45 -19.80
C LEU A 50 -23.60 -0.55 -20.76
N THR A 51 -24.72 -1.02 -21.29
CA THR A 51 -25.54 -0.23 -22.24
C THR A 51 -26.23 0.95 -21.56
N LYS A 52 -26.50 0.86 -20.26
CA LYS A 52 -27.13 1.92 -19.45
C LYS A 52 -26.18 3.05 -19.05
N LEU A 53 -24.86 2.90 -19.25
CA LEU A 53 -23.90 3.91 -18.89
C LEU A 53 -24.02 5.17 -19.77
N SER A 54 -23.96 6.35 -19.14
CA SER A 54 -23.85 7.64 -19.85
C SER A 54 -22.52 7.73 -20.61
N PRO A 55 -22.35 8.68 -21.53
CA PRO A 55 -21.07 8.84 -22.25
C PRO A 55 -19.87 9.06 -21.32
N LEU A 56 -20.01 9.81 -20.23
CA LEU A 56 -18.95 10.02 -19.25
C LEU A 56 -18.64 8.73 -18.46
N GLU A 57 -19.67 8.06 -17.96
CA GLU A 57 -19.53 6.79 -17.23
C GLU A 57 -18.87 5.73 -18.10
N ARG A 58 -19.20 5.70 -19.39
CA ARG A 58 -18.62 4.80 -20.38
C ARG A 58 -17.15 5.11 -20.63
N ALA A 59 -16.80 6.39 -20.85
CA ALA A 59 -15.41 6.83 -21.01
C ALA A 59 -14.57 6.44 -19.77
N TYR A 60 -15.11 6.68 -18.57
CA TYR A 60 -14.48 6.29 -17.31
C TYR A 60 -14.27 4.77 -17.20
N PHE A 61 -15.31 3.99 -17.44
CA PHE A 61 -15.25 2.53 -17.39
C PHE A 61 -14.19 1.97 -18.33
N TYR A 62 -14.19 2.38 -19.60
CA TYR A 62 -13.26 1.85 -20.60
C TYR A 62 -11.83 2.33 -20.39
N SER A 63 -11.61 3.54 -19.91
CA SER A 63 -10.27 4.01 -19.57
C SER A 63 -9.65 3.19 -18.44
N LEU A 64 -10.40 2.92 -17.38
CA LEU A 64 -9.93 2.06 -16.30
C LEU A 64 -9.79 0.59 -16.72
N TYR A 65 -10.70 0.08 -17.58
CA TYR A 65 -10.56 -1.27 -18.12
C TYR A 65 -9.26 -1.43 -18.91
N ASN A 66 -8.94 -0.47 -19.78
CA ASN A 66 -7.68 -0.46 -20.54
C ASN A 66 -6.47 -0.35 -19.61
N PHE A 67 -6.54 0.51 -18.61
CA PHE A 67 -5.49 0.67 -17.62
C PHE A 67 -5.21 -0.65 -16.86
N ILE A 68 -6.25 -1.30 -16.34
CA ILE A 68 -6.11 -2.58 -15.62
C ILE A 68 -5.52 -3.66 -16.54
N THR A 69 -5.96 -3.71 -17.81
CA THR A 69 -5.50 -4.70 -18.77
C THR A 69 -4.02 -4.50 -19.12
N LYS A 70 -3.58 -3.26 -19.28
CA LYS A 70 -2.18 -2.92 -19.50
C LYS A 70 -1.33 -3.24 -18.27
N GLU A 71 -1.81 -2.89 -17.08
CA GLU A 71 -1.12 -3.17 -15.84
C GLU A 71 -0.93 -4.68 -15.64
N LEU A 72 -1.98 -5.47 -15.91
CA LEU A 72 -1.92 -6.93 -15.90
C LEU A 72 -0.89 -7.44 -16.92
N TYR A 73 -0.91 -6.91 -18.15
CA TYR A 73 0.05 -7.30 -19.18
C TYR A 73 1.48 -6.95 -18.76
N THR A 74 1.73 -5.72 -18.31
CA THR A 74 3.06 -5.29 -17.86
C THR A 74 3.55 -6.13 -16.69
N SER A 75 2.66 -6.52 -15.76
CA SER A 75 3.01 -7.42 -14.66
C SER A 75 3.45 -8.82 -15.12
N LYS A 76 2.95 -9.28 -16.26
CA LYS A 76 3.27 -10.59 -16.84
C LYS A 76 4.47 -10.58 -17.77
N SER A 77 4.58 -9.58 -18.65
CA SER A 77 5.62 -9.49 -19.69
C SER A 77 6.85 -8.68 -19.25
N GLY A 78 6.72 -7.82 -18.25
CA GLY A 78 7.70 -6.78 -17.93
C GLY A 78 7.66 -5.62 -18.92
N ASP A 79 8.34 -4.54 -18.61
CA ASP A 79 8.57 -3.44 -19.55
C ASP A 79 9.83 -3.74 -20.35
N ILE A 80 9.69 -3.86 -21.67
CA ILE A 80 10.77 -4.26 -22.60
C ILE A 80 11.91 -3.24 -22.62
N ASP A 81 11.60 -1.96 -22.33
CA ASP A 81 12.55 -0.84 -22.40
C ASP A 81 13.17 -0.46 -21.04
N TYR A 82 12.89 -1.22 -19.97
CA TYR A 82 13.29 -0.87 -18.61
C TYR A 82 14.37 -1.80 -18.08
N GLU A 83 15.45 -1.24 -17.50
CA GLU A 83 16.46 -2.00 -16.78
C GLU A 83 15.87 -2.62 -15.51
N GLY A 84 15.37 -3.83 -15.60
CA GLY A 84 14.87 -4.60 -14.49
C GLY A 84 13.46 -5.13 -14.71
N ARG A 85 13.36 -6.44 -14.81
CA ARG A 85 12.10 -7.16 -14.86
C ARG A 85 11.46 -7.19 -13.49
N THR A 86 10.15 -7.03 -13.42
CA THR A 86 9.39 -7.02 -12.17
C THR A 86 8.20 -7.99 -12.25
N GLY A 87 7.69 -8.40 -11.07
CA GLY A 87 6.51 -9.25 -11.00
C GLY A 87 6.70 -10.63 -11.64
N ALA A 88 5.68 -11.12 -12.36
CA ALA A 88 5.72 -12.43 -12.99
C ALA A 88 6.76 -12.52 -14.11
N SER A 89 7.08 -11.42 -14.78
CA SER A 89 8.14 -11.41 -15.81
C SER A 89 9.51 -11.69 -15.21
N ALA A 90 9.80 -11.18 -14.02
CA ALA A 90 11.03 -11.50 -13.29
C ALA A 90 11.09 -12.99 -12.94
N LEU A 91 9.97 -13.55 -12.48
CA LEU A 91 9.86 -14.97 -12.15
C LEU A 91 10.20 -15.89 -13.33
N TRP A 92 9.71 -15.55 -14.54
CA TRP A 92 9.83 -16.42 -15.71
C TRP A 92 11.04 -16.16 -16.61
N LEU A 93 11.49 -14.91 -16.69
CA LEU A 93 12.42 -14.44 -17.70
C LEU A 93 13.77 -13.95 -17.14
N SER A 94 13.85 -13.59 -15.85
CA SER A 94 15.10 -13.13 -15.26
C SER A 94 16.08 -14.27 -15.04
N THR A 95 17.35 -13.97 -15.26
CA THR A 95 18.46 -14.88 -14.96
C THR A 95 18.63 -15.06 -13.46
N LEU A 96 19.32 -16.13 -13.06
CA LEU A 96 19.64 -16.35 -11.64
C LEU A 96 20.39 -15.16 -11.02
N ALA A 97 21.35 -14.59 -11.74
CA ALA A 97 22.13 -13.44 -11.28
C ALA A 97 21.24 -12.21 -11.03
N GLU A 98 20.32 -11.89 -11.94
CA GLU A 98 19.36 -10.80 -11.78
C GLU A 98 18.42 -11.02 -10.58
N LYS A 99 17.93 -12.27 -10.41
CA LYS A 99 17.09 -12.66 -9.27
C LYS A 99 17.83 -12.53 -7.94
N CYS A 100 19.09 -12.93 -7.89
CA CYS A 100 19.94 -12.80 -6.71
C CYS A 100 20.20 -11.32 -6.40
N GLU A 101 20.54 -10.50 -7.40
CA GLU A 101 20.75 -9.05 -7.22
C GLU A 101 19.48 -8.36 -6.71
N ALA A 102 18.32 -8.78 -7.21
CA ALA A 102 17.02 -8.27 -6.75
C ALA A 102 16.58 -8.84 -5.38
N GLY A 103 17.23 -9.90 -4.86
CA GLY A 103 16.82 -10.61 -3.65
C GLY A 103 15.47 -11.33 -3.79
N GLU A 104 15.08 -11.71 -5.01
CA GLU A 104 13.78 -12.32 -5.34
C GLU A 104 13.80 -13.85 -5.34
N ILE A 105 14.96 -14.46 -5.12
CA ILE A 105 15.12 -15.91 -5.04
C ILE A 105 15.88 -16.31 -3.77
N MET A 106 15.45 -17.42 -3.15
CA MET A 106 16.21 -18.15 -2.16
C MET A 106 16.36 -19.59 -2.64
N PHE A 107 17.57 -20.11 -2.72
CA PHE A 107 17.85 -21.42 -3.31
C PHE A 107 18.85 -22.23 -2.47
N ASP A 108 19.18 -23.44 -2.91
CA ASP A 108 19.94 -24.43 -2.15
C ASP A 108 19.28 -24.77 -0.80
N LEU A 109 17.94 -24.74 -0.80
CA LEU A 109 17.15 -25.12 0.36
C LEU A 109 17.07 -26.64 0.47
N GLN A 110 17.33 -27.20 1.63
CA GLN A 110 17.25 -28.64 1.90
C GLN A 110 16.02 -28.95 2.75
N LEU A 111 15.17 -29.86 2.28
CA LEU A 111 13.96 -30.25 2.99
C LEU A 111 14.30 -30.93 4.33
N LYS A 112 13.79 -30.39 5.42
CA LYS A 112 14.01 -30.89 6.79
C LYS A 112 12.76 -31.61 7.32
N GLU A 113 11.57 -31.02 7.11
CA GLU A 113 10.31 -31.60 7.56
C GLU A 113 9.28 -31.48 6.44
N ASN A 114 8.51 -32.55 6.24
CA ASN A 114 7.47 -32.62 5.22
C ASN A 114 6.12 -32.99 5.83
N HIS A 115 5.27 -32.00 6.02
CA HIS A 115 3.87 -32.13 6.45
C HIS A 115 2.91 -31.71 5.33
N ALA A 116 3.29 -31.86 4.04
CA ALA A 116 2.52 -31.45 2.90
C ALA A 116 1.15 -32.15 2.77
N ALA A 117 1.02 -33.35 3.33
CA ALA A 117 -0.21 -34.14 3.31
C ALA A 117 -1.19 -33.79 4.45
N ASP A 118 -0.80 -32.94 5.40
CA ASP A 118 -1.69 -32.53 6.50
C ASP A 118 -2.86 -31.72 5.94
N ALA A 119 -4.07 -32.22 6.16
CA ALA A 119 -5.30 -31.60 5.67
C ALA A 119 -5.61 -30.23 6.33
N HIS A 120 -5.13 -30.03 7.57
CA HIS A 120 -5.37 -28.79 8.31
C HIS A 120 -4.25 -27.76 8.11
N LYS A 121 -3.01 -28.23 8.04
CA LYS A 121 -1.84 -27.36 7.99
C LYS A 121 -0.73 -27.97 7.12
N ALA A 122 -0.95 -28.00 5.81
CA ALA A 122 0.07 -28.46 4.88
C ALA A 122 1.30 -27.55 4.94
N SER A 123 2.41 -28.03 5.50
CA SER A 123 3.63 -27.23 5.68
C SER A 123 4.90 -28.00 5.34
N LEU A 124 5.93 -27.24 4.98
CA LEU A 124 7.27 -27.70 4.65
C LEU A 124 8.29 -26.85 5.40
N THR A 125 9.26 -27.47 6.03
CA THR A 125 10.39 -26.79 6.67
C THR A 125 11.67 -27.10 5.94
N PHE A 126 12.40 -26.06 5.54
CA PHE A 126 13.69 -26.18 4.86
C PHE A 126 14.80 -25.59 5.73
N SER A 127 15.98 -26.24 5.69
CA SER A 127 17.22 -25.69 6.19
C SER A 127 17.89 -24.86 5.09
N ARG A 128 18.60 -23.81 5.52
CA ARG A 128 19.33 -22.88 4.66
C ARG A 128 20.78 -22.85 5.07
N LYS A 129 21.70 -22.91 4.08
CA LYS A 129 23.11 -22.66 4.33
C LYS A 129 23.37 -21.16 4.22
N GLU A 130 23.95 -20.55 5.27
CA GLU A 130 24.42 -19.17 5.21
C GLU A 130 25.59 -19.07 4.22
N ARG A 131 25.48 -18.15 3.24
CA ARG A 131 26.55 -17.80 2.32
C ARG A 131 27.07 -16.41 2.69
N GLN A 132 28.39 -16.26 2.75
CA GLN A 132 29.04 -14.99 3.14
C GLN A 132 28.84 -13.87 2.09
N ASP A 133 28.63 -14.24 0.81
CA ASP A 133 28.53 -13.31 -0.32
C ASP A 133 27.06 -13.11 -0.80
N GLU A 134 26.09 -13.59 -0.04
CA GLU A 134 24.69 -13.57 -0.47
C GLU A 134 24.03 -12.24 -0.18
N ILE A 135 23.48 -11.60 -1.21
CA ILE A 135 22.50 -10.53 -1.03
C ILE A 135 21.31 -11.13 -0.27
N LEU A 136 20.98 -10.56 0.88
CA LEU A 136 19.93 -11.07 1.76
C LEU A 136 18.61 -11.17 1.01
N PRO A 137 18.02 -12.36 0.87
CA PRO A 137 16.75 -12.54 0.19
C PRO A 137 15.65 -11.74 0.90
N ASN A 138 14.74 -11.20 0.11
CA ASN A 138 13.69 -10.29 0.61
C ASN A 138 12.40 -11.03 0.96
N PHE A 139 12.49 -12.13 1.66
CA PHE A 139 11.33 -12.94 2.06
C PHE A 139 10.91 -12.66 3.50
N ARG A 140 9.60 -12.56 3.72
CA ARG A 140 8.99 -12.28 5.02
C ARG A 140 7.81 -13.22 5.29
N GLN A 141 7.43 -13.33 6.54
CA GLN A 141 6.20 -14.00 6.94
C GLN A 141 5.00 -13.40 6.19
N GLY A 142 4.16 -14.26 5.63
CA GLY A 142 2.98 -13.91 4.85
C GLY A 142 3.23 -13.75 3.35
N ASP A 143 4.48 -13.63 2.88
CA ASP A 143 4.79 -13.49 1.46
C ASP A 143 4.31 -14.70 0.67
N ALA A 144 3.67 -14.43 -0.46
CA ALA A 144 3.27 -15.45 -1.42
C ALA A 144 4.49 -15.94 -2.22
N ILE A 145 4.68 -17.24 -2.31
CA ILE A 145 5.82 -17.83 -2.99
C ILE A 145 5.44 -18.98 -3.90
N VAL A 146 6.32 -19.24 -4.85
CA VAL A 146 6.41 -20.50 -5.59
C VAL A 146 7.63 -21.25 -5.10
N LEU A 147 7.45 -22.55 -4.87
CA LEU A 147 8.49 -23.51 -4.49
C LEU A 147 8.68 -24.50 -5.62
N TYR A 148 9.92 -24.83 -5.97
CA TYR A 148 10.24 -25.83 -6.96
C TYR A 148 11.57 -26.52 -6.66
N GLU A 149 11.76 -27.74 -7.21
CA GLU A 149 12.99 -28.47 -7.13
C GLU A 149 14.08 -27.82 -7.99
N ARG A 150 15.28 -27.60 -7.43
CA ARG A 150 16.40 -26.95 -8.12
C ARG A 150 17.71 -27.65 -7.78
N ASN A 151 18.03 -28.71 -8.54
CA ASN A 151 19.25 -29.48 -8.39
C ASN A 151 20.38 -29.00 -9.30
N THR A 152 20.03 -28.24 -10.36
CA THR A 152 20.99 -27.69 -11.33
C THR A 152 20.68 -26.23 -11.64
N ASP A 153 21.64 -25.50 -12.21
CA ASP A 153 21.45 -24.08 -12.59
C ASP A 153 20.46 -23.87 -13.74
N LYS A 154 20.07 -24.95 -14.44
CA LYS A 154 19.06 -24.91 -15.49
C LYS A 154 17.64 -25.07 -14.98
N ASP A 155 17.47 -25.49 -13.74
CA ASP A 155 16.16 -25.71 -13.12
C ASP A 155 15.53 -24.38 -12.71
N ASN A 156 14.30 -24.17 -13.13
CA ASN A 156 13.56 -22.95 -12.89
C ASN A 156 12.04 -23.22 -12.92
N VAL A 157 11.24 -22.19 -12.64
CA VAL A 157 9.77 -22.26 -12.58
C VAL A 157 9.08 -22.68 -13.89
N THR A 158 9.79 -22.61 -15.03
CA THR A 158 9.20 -22.95 -16.35
C THR A 158 9.38 -24.42 -16.74
N ASN A 159 10.33 -25.12 -16.08
CA ASN A 159 10.68 -26.51 -16.43
C ASN A 159 10.57 -27.50 -15.26
N ARG A 160 10.18 -27.03 -14.06
CA ARG A 160 9.97 -27.84 -12.86
C ARG A 160 8.54 -27.76 -12.35
N MET A 161 8.10 -28.75 -11.59
CA MET A 161 6.82 -28.71 -10.90
C MET A 161 6.85 -27.61 -9.83
N VAL A 162 5.82 -26.78 -9.82
CA VAL A 162 5.71 -25.61 -8.94
C VAL A 162 4.65 -25.84 -7.89
N PHE A 163 5.01 -25.60 -6.63
CA PHE A 163 4.08 -25.58 -5.50
C PHE A 163 3.86 -24.14 -5.04
N LYS A 164 2.61 -23.75 -4.84
CA LYS A 164 2.27 -22.42 -4.34
C LYS A 164 2.10 -22.45 -2.84
N GLY A 165 2.66 -21.46 -2.15
CA GLY A 165 2.60 -21.36 -0.70
C GLY A 165 2.74 -19.93 -0.20
N ASN A 166 2.76 -19.82 1.12
CA ASN A 166 3.08 -18.58 1.82
C ASN A 166 4.15 -18.87 2.87
N ILE A 167 5.03 -17.92 3.11
CA ILE A 167 6.03 -18.05 4.18
C ILE A 167 5.31 -17.98 5.52
N GLU A 168 5.45 -19.03 6.32
CA GLU A 168 4.91 -19.08 7.67
C GLU A 168 5.89 -18.51 8.70
N ALA A 169 7.17 -18.85 8.56
CA ALA A 169 8.25 -18.31 9.37
C ALA A 169 9.56 -18.34 8.60
N THR A 170 10.44 -17.39 8.86
CA THR A 170 11.78 -17.35 8.30
C THR A 170 12.79 -16.91 9.35
N THR A 171 13.92 -17.60 9.41
CA THR A 171 15.09 -17.28 10.22
C THR A 171 16.33 -17.26 9.33
N ARG A 172 17.51 -16.98 9.92
CA ARG A 172 18.76 -17.09 9.16
C ARG A 172 19.06 -18.50 8.67
N LYS A 173 18.60 -19.54 9.40
CA LYS A 173 18.94 -20.94 9.16
C LYS A 173 17.79 -21.77 8.60
N GLU A 174 16.55 -21.35 8.77
CA GLU A 174 15.37 -22.15 8.43
C GLU A 174 14.27 -21.28 7.84
N ILE A 175 13.50 -21.88 6.94
CA ILE A 175 12.28 -21.29 6.40
C ILE A 175 11.15 -22.32 6.46
N CYS A 176 10.01 -21.90 6.99
CA CYS A 176 8.78 -22.69 7.02
C CYS A 176 7.79 -22.12 5.99
N ILE A 177 7.25 -22.99 5.16
CA ILE A 177 6.31 -22.63 4.08
C ILE A 177 5.00 -23.36 4.33
N ARG A 178 3.89 -22.62 4.35
CA ARG A 178 2.53 -23.16 4.34
C ARG A 178 2.07 -23.28 2.90
N LEU A 179 1.80 -24.52 2.45
CA LEU A 179 1.27 -24.75 1.10
C LEU A 179 -0.18 -24.27 1.01
N ARG A 180 -0.59 -23.77 -0.17
CA ARG A 180 -1.98 -23.37 -0.43
C ARG A 180 -2.91 -24.54 -0.68
N ALA A 181 -2.36 -25.68 -1.08
CA ALA A 181 -3.09 -26.91 -1.27
C ALA A 181 -2.31 -28.06 -0.65
N THR A 182 -3.04 -29.01 -0.04
CA THR A 182 -2.46 -30.24 0.48
C THR A 182 -1.87 -31.07 -0.65
N GLN A 183 -0.71 -31.67 -0.41
CA GLN A 183 -0.06 -32.55 -1.35
C GLN A 183 0.00 -33.97 -0.78
N GLN A 184 -0.96 -34.81 -1.21
CA GLN A 184 -1.08 -36.19 -0.73
C GLN A 184 0.07 -37.09 -1.22
N ASN A 185 0.57 -36.82 -2.44
CA ASN A 185 1.73 -37.54 -2.97
C ASN A 185 3.02 -36.86 -2.52
N THR A 186 3.57 -37.28 -1.41
CA THR A 186 4.82 -36.73 -0.86
C THR A 186 6.05 -37.09 -1.68
N SER A 187 5.98 -38.09 -2.59
CA SER A 187 7.11 -38.47 -3.45
C SER A 187 7.50 -37.40 -4.47
N VAL A 188 6.61 -36.43 -4.74
CA VAL A 188 6.90 -35.27 -5.60
C VAL A 188 7.75 -34.20 -4.91
N LEU A 189 8.06 -34.40 -3.61
CA LEU A 189 8.92 -33.55 -2.78
C LEU A 189 10.05 -34.42 -2.18
N PRO A 190 10.99 -34.91 -2.97
CA PRO A 190 12.05 -35.80 -2.50
C PRO A 190 12.96 -35.09 -1.47
N PRO A 191 13.29 -35.76 -0.36
CA PRO A 191 14.06 -35.14 0.73
C PRO A 191 15.53 -34.88 0.36
N ASP A 192 16.06 -35.62 -0.61
CA ASP A 192 17.47 -35.51 -1.04
C ASP A 192 17.69 -34.44 -2.12
N SER A 193 16.62 -33.81 -2.59
CA SER A 193 16.69 -32.73 -3.59
C SER A 193 16.92 -31.38 -2.94
N LEU A 194 17.50 -30.47 -3.72
CA LEU A 194 17.59 -29.06 -3.38
C LEU A 194 16.39 -28.30 -3.96
N TYR A 195 15.99 -27.25 -3.27
CA TYR A 195 14.82 -26.45 -3.60
C TYR A 195 15.15 -24.98 -3.74
N ALA A 196 14.30 -24.28 -4.47
CA ALA A 196 14.29 -22.82 -4.53
C ALA A 196 12.88 -22.28 -4.32
N ILE A 197 12.83 -21.07 -3.75
CA ILE A 197 11.61 -20.29 -3.63
C ILE A 197 11.79 -18.95 -4.31
N GLU A 198 10.73 -18.46 -4.93
CA GLU A 198 10.64 -17.13 -5.54
C GLU A 198 9.29 -16.49 -5.19
N HIS A 199 9.20 -15.17 -5.26
CA HIS A 199 7.93 -14.48 -5.02
C HIS A 199 6.89 -14.85 -6.07
N ASP A 200 5.67 -15.17 -5.62
CA ASP A 200 4.51 -15.40 -6.51
C ASP A 200 3.73 -14.11 -6.69
N THR A 201 3.36 -13.82 -7.93
CA THR A 201 2.48 -12.69 -8.26
C THR A 201 1.03 -13.17 -8.37
N MET A 202 0.17 -12.63 -7.53
CA MET A 202 -1.24 -13.03 -7.48
C MET A 202 -2.10 -12.19 -8.44
N ASP A 203 -2.83 -12.85 -9.33
CA ASP A 203 -3.78 -12.20 -10.25
C ASP A 203 -5.09 -11.75 -9.57
N THR A 204 -5.27 -12.07 -8.29
CA THR A 204 -6.48 -11.74 -7.52
C THR A 204 -6.76 -10.24 -7.48
N THR A 205 -5.71 -9.40 -7.41
CA THR A 205 -5.87 -7.94 -7.42
C THR A 205 -6.50 -7.45 -8.71
N PHE A 206 -6.03 -7.95 -9.86
CA PHE A 206 -6.60 -7.58 -11.17
C PHE A 206 -8.03 -8.07 -11.34
N ARG A 207 -8.31 -9.31 -10.93
CA ARG A 207 -9.67 -9.85 -10.90
C ARG A 207 -10.61 -8.96 -10.07
N ASN A 208 -10.17 -8.55 -8.88
CA ASN A 208 -10.95 -7.69 -8.01
C ASN A 208 -11.19 -6.29 -8.64
N MET A 209 -10.21 -5.74 -9.36
CA MET A 209 -10.39 -4.47 -10.07
C MET A 209 -11.40 -4.58 -11.21
N TYR A 210 -11.37 -5.65 -12.03
CA TYR A 210 -12.40 -5.89 -13.06
C TYR A 210 -13.79 -6.08 -12.44
N GLN A 211 -13.88 -6.81 -11.34
CA GLN A 211 -15.13 -6.97 -10.60
C GLN A 211 -15.61 -5.62 -10.04
N GLY A 212 -14.69 -4.77 -9.58
CA GLY A 212 -15.00 -3.41 -9.15
C GLY A 212 -15.61 -2.55 -10.25
N LEU A 213 -15.08 -2.63 -11.48
CA LEU A 213 -15.66 -1.93 -12.63
C LEU A 213 -17.07 -2.42 -12.95
N TYR A 214 -17.30 -3.73 -12.89
CA TYR A 214 -18.66 -4.28 -13.08
C TYR A 214 -19.62 -3.79 -11.98
N THR A 215 -19.16 -3.79 -10.73
CA THR A 215 -19.94 -3.29 -9.60
C THR A 215 -20.29 -1.82 -9.78
N PHE A 216 -19.36 -0.99 -10.26
CA PHE A 216 -19.63 0.40 -10.63
C PHE A 216 -20.69 0.52 -11.73
N ALA A 217 -20.55 -0.24 -12.82
CA ALA A 217 -21.53 -0.20 -13.91
C ALA A 217 -22.95 -0.60 -13.46
N SER A 218 -23.05 -1.48 -12.47
CA SER A 218 -24.31 -2.00 -11.91
C SER A 218 -24.84 -1.18 -10.72
N ALA A 219 -24.08 -0.19 -10.23
CA ALA A 219 -24.45 0.64 -9.08
C ALA A 219 -25.63 1.57 -9.39
N THR A 220 -26.22 2.15 -8.35
CA THR A 220 -27.26 3.17 -8.50
C THR A 220 -26.71 4.39 -9.26
N LYS A 221 -27.56 5.02 -10.05
CA LYS A 221 -27.16 6.24 -10.82
C LYS A 221 -26.65 7.34 -9.89
N ASP A 222 -27.29 7.53 -8.74
CA ASP A 222 -26.90 8.51 -7.74
C ASP A 222 -25.46 8.26 -7.22
N ARG A 223 -25.10 7.00 -6.94
CA ARG A 223 -23.74 6.63 -6.50
C ARG A 223 -22.71 6.88 -7.60
N ARG A 224 -23.03 6.57 -8.85
CA ARG A 224 -22.14 6.84 -9.99
C ARG A 224 -21.94 8.34 -10.17
N ASP A 225 -23.02 9.14 -10.13
CA ASP A 225 -22.96 10.60 -10.24
C ASP A 225 -22.12 11.22 -9.11
N LEU A 226 -22.27 10.74 -7.89
CA LEU A 226 -21.44 11.17 -6.76
C LEU A 226 -19.95 10.89 -7.00
N LEU A 227 -19.61 9.66 -7.35
CA LEU A 227 -18.22 9.25 -7.56
C LEU A 227 -17.60 9.99 -8.73
N LEU A 228 -18.35 10.24 -9.84
CA LEU A 228 -17.88 11.00 -10.98
C LEU A 228 -18.07 12.52 -10.82
N SER A 229 -18.38 12.99 -9.61
CA SER A 229 -18.54 14.43 -9.32
C SER A 229 -19.57 15.15 -10.20
N GLN A 230 -20.55 14.40 -10.73
CA GLN A 230 -21.68 14.96 -11.49
C GLN A 230 -22.73 15.57 -10.57
N ARG A 231 -22.73 15.19 -9.30
CA ARG A 231 -23.40 15.91 -8.21
C ARG A 231 -22.41 16.21 -7.09
N PRO A 232 -22.58 17.31 -6.34
CA PRO A 232 -21.78 17.59 -5.17
C PRO A 232 -22.12 16.61 -4.02
N PRO A 233 -21.19 16.39 -3.07
CA PRO A 233 -21.51 15.69 -1.84
C PRO A 233 -22.43 16.55 -0.96
N GLU A 234 -23.34 15.90 -0.27
CA GLU A 234 -24.28 16.55 0.65
C GLU A 234 -23.77 16.54 2.09
N PHE A 235 -24.14 17.60 2.82
CA PHE A 235 -23.83 17.74 4.26
C PHE A 235 -25.08 18.14 5.03
N ASP A 236 -25.09 17.85 6.33
CA ASP A 236 -26.06 18.39 7.25
C ASP A 236 -25.57 19.75 7.73
N GLU A 237 -26.17 20.80 7.19
CA GLU A 237 -25.79 22.20 7.44
C GLU A 237 -26.02 22.63 8.92
N SER A 238 -26.80 21.88 9.70
CA SER A 238 -26.97 22.13 11.13
C SER A 238 -25.67 22.04 11.93
N PHE A 239 -24.65 21.39 11.37
CA PHE A 239 -23.31 21.31 11.96
C PHE A 239 -22.41 22.52 11.69
N HIS A 240 -22.77 23.40 10.75
CA HIS A 240 -21.92 24.50 10.31
C HIS A 240 -21.42 25.37 11.48
N SER A 241 -22.31 25.85 12.34
CA SER A 241 -21.94 26.69 13.48
C SER A 241 -21.04 25.99 14.48
N LYS A 242 -21.26 24.68 14.71
CA LYS A 242 -20.41 23.86 15.60
C LYS A 242 -19.02 23.67 15.02
N ILE A 243 -18.92 23.42 13.71
CA ILE A 243 -17.65 23.27 13.01
C ILE A 243 -16.86 24.57 13.01
N ALA A 244 -17.52 25.72 12.75
CA ALA A 244 -16.90 27.03 12.73
C ALA A 244 -16.36 27.48 14.10
N ALA A 245 -17.03 27.10 15.18
CA ALA A 245 -16.62 27.39 16.55
C ALA A 245 -15.53 26.46 17.12
N GLU A 246 -15.27 25.33 16.46
CA GLU A 246 -14.37 24.29 16.99
C GLU A 246 -12.91 24.59 16.70
N THR A 247 -12.09 24.64 17.74
CA THR A 247 -10.65 24.93 17.67
C THR A 247 -9.76 23.68 17.74
N ASN A 248 -10.31 22.57 18.24
CA ASN A 248 -9.59 21.31 18.28
C ASN A 248 -9.68 20.60 16.92
N ASP A 249 -8.54 20.38 16.26
CA ASP A 249 -8.48 19.77 14.92
C ASP A 249 -9.22 18.43 14.87
N PHE A 250 -9.03 17.54 15.86
CA PHE A 250 -9.66 16.21 15.86
C PHE A 250 -11.18 16.29 16.05
N GLN A 251 -11.65 17.20 16.88
CA GLN A 251 -13.08 17.42 17.07
C GLN A 251 -13.70 18.03 15.81
N ARG A 252 -13.05 19.03 15.21
CA ARG A 252 -13.52 19.69 13.98
C ARG A 252 -13.67 18.70 12.82
N VAL A 253 -12.65 17.86 12.58
CA VAL A 253 -12.73 16.86 11.49
C VAL A 253 -13.77 15.78 11.79
N THR A 254 -13.99 15.43 13.06
CA THR A 254 -15.03 14.50 13.47
C THR A 254 -16.44 15.09 13.23
N LEU A 255 -16.65 16.35 13.55
CA LEU A 255 -17.92 17.06 13.26
C LEU A 255 -18.19 17.10 11.75
N LYS A 256 -17.17 17.39 10.93
CA LYS A 256 -17.31 17.34 9.46
C LYS A 256 -17.65 15.94 8.96
N ALA A 257 -17.02 14.89 9.49
CA ALA A 257 -17.32 13.50 9.18
C ALA A 257 -18.75 13.11 9.58
N GLN A 258 -19.27 13.62 10.70
CA GLN A 258 -20.65 13.44 11.10
C GLN A 258 -21.62 14.17 10.15
N ALA A 259 -21.34 15.43 9.83
CA ALA A 259 -22.15 16.25 8.94
C ALA A 259 -22.23 15.68 7.51
N ALA A 260 -21.20 14.99 7.05
CA ALA A 260 -21.19 14.39 5.72
C ALA A 260 -22.29 13.32 5.58
N LYS A 261 -23.12 13.45 4.53
CA LYS A 261 -24.11 12.44 4.15
C LYS A 261 -23.54 11.47 3.11
N ASP A 262 -22.63 11.92 2.29
CA ASP A 262 -22.02 11.16 1.20
C ASP A 262 -20.55 10.79 1.46
N TYR A 263 -19.67 11.78 1.49
CA TYR A 263 -18.26 11.54 1.80
C TYR A 263 -17.56 12.74 2.45
N PHE A 264 -16.45 12.43 3.11
CA PHE A 264 -15.51 13.41 3.65
C PHE A 264 -14.07 12.95 3.40
N LEU A 265 -13.17 13.90 3.07
CA LEU A 265 -11.76 13.64 2.81
C LEU A 265 -10.91 14.26 3.93
N LEU A 266 -10.10 13.46 4.58
CA LEU A 266 -9.17 13.93 5.63
C LEU A 266 -7.72 13.84 5.14
N ILE A 267 -7.08 14.99 4.99
CA ILE A 267 -5.65 15.07 4.72
C ILE A 267 -4.92 14.93 6.06
N GLY A 268 -4.15 13.86 6.19
CA GLY A 268 -3.38 13.56 7.41
C GLY A 268 -1.88 13.52 7.15
N PRO A 269 -1.16 14.64 7.20
CA PRO A 269 0.29 14.66 7.10
C PRO A 269 0.98 13.75 8.13
N PRO A 270 2.27 13.45 7.96
CA PRO A 270 3.01 12.58 8.86
C PRO A 270 2.98 13.08 10.32
N GLY A 271 2.72 12.17 11.25
CA GLY A 271 2.73 12.46 12.68
C GLY A 271 1.56 13.28 13.20
N THR A 272 0.54 13.55 12.39
CA THR A 272 -0.63 14.33 12.81
C THR A 272 -1.70 13.52 13.54
N GLY A 273 -1.48 12.22 13.80
CA GLY A 273 -2.44 11.41 14.57
C GLY A 273 -3.67 11.00 13.75
N LYS A 274 -3.57 10.88 12.42
CA LYS A 274 -4.70 10.50 11.55
C LYS A 274 -5.38 9.21 11.98
N THR A 275 -4.63 8.14 12.29
CA THR A 275 -5.16 6.83 12.69
C THR A 275 -5.39 6.76 14.20
N SER A 276 -4.39 7.15 15.00
CA SER A 276 -4.42 7.00 16.45
C SER A 276 -5.34 7.98 17.18
N CYS A 277 -5.66 9.12 16.56
CA CYS A 277 -6.50 10.16 17.17
C CYS A 277 -7.74 10.46 16.32
N ALA A 278 -7.59 10.90 15.06
CA ALA A 278 -8.74 11.33 14.27
C ALA A 278 -9.67 10.16 13.91
N LEU A 279 -9.14 9.07 13.33
CA LEU A 279 -9.92 7.87 13.01
C LEU A 279 -10.55 7.29 14.29
N LYS A 280 -9.76 7.14 15.37
CA LYS A 280 -10.26 6.67 16.66
C LYS A 280 -11.46 7.48 17.13
N LYS A 281 -11.35 8.82 17.14
CA LYS A 281 -12.43 9.72 17.57
C LYS A 281 -13.68 9.63 16.68
N MET A 282 -13.49 9.47 15.37
CA MET A 282 -14.61 9.25 14.45
C MET A 282 -15.30 7.92 14.76
N VAL A 283 -14.54 6.85 15.00
CA VAL A 283 -15.11 5.54 15.37
C VAL A 283 -15.86 5.61 16.68
N GLU A 284 -15.29 6.22 17.74
CA GLU A 284 -15.99 6.47 19.01
C GLU A 284 -17.34 7.15 18.76
N THR A 285 -17.32 8.22 17.96
CA THR A 285 -18.51 9.04 17.71
C THR A 285 -19.60 8.26 16.95
N PHE A 286 -19.23 7.51 15.90
CA PHE A 286 -20.19 6.70 15.16
C PHE A 286 -20.67 5.48 15.96
N TYR A 287 -19.83 4.91 16.82
CA TYR A 287 -20.17 3.76 17.65
C TYR A 287 -21.18 4.09 18.75
N HIS A 288 -21.29 5.37 19.17
CA HIS A 288 -22.33 5.82 20.10
C HIS A 288 -23.76 5.70 19.54
N ASP A 289 -23.93 5.76 18.22
CA ASP A 289 -25.19 5.44 17.60
C ASP A 289 -25.31 3.90 17.45
N GLU A 290 -26.18 3.30 18.24
CA GLU A 290 -26.38 1.85 18.28
C GLU A 290 -26.78 1.22 16.94
N LYS A 291 -27.30 2.01 16.00
CA LYS A 291 -27.68 1.57 14.66
C LYS A 291 -26.55 1.63 13.66
N SER A 292 -25.45 2.28 13.99
CA SER A 292 -24.32 2.46 13.07
C SER A 292 -23.44 1.23 13.02
N ASN A 293 -23.32 0.62 11.82
CA ASN A 293 -22.31 -0.36 11.50
C ASN A 293 -21.15 0.34 10.80
N ILE A 294 -19.93 0.02 11.21
CA ILE A 294 -18.70 0.72 10.81
C ILE A 294 -17.80 -0.26 10.07
N LEU A 295 -17.34 0.12 8.89
CA LEU A 295 -16.34 -0.60 8.12
C LEU A 295 -15.03 0.19 8.11
N LEU A 296 -13.97 -0.42 8.62
CA LEU A 296 -12.63 0.20 8.68
C LEU A 296 -11.69 -0.53 7.74
N LEU A 297 -11.12 0.18 6.79
CA LEU A 297 -10.26 -0.41 5.77
C LEU A 297 -8.92 0.33 5.68
N SER A 298 -7.89 -0.39 5.26
CA SER A 298 -6.62 0.19 4.85
C SER A 298 -5.96 -0.59 3.71
N TYR A 299 -4.85 -0.08 3.20
CA TYR A 299 -4.11 -0.73 2.11
C TYR A 299 -3.29 -1.93 2.59
N THR A 300 -2.61 -1.81 3.74
CA THR A 300 -1.69 -2.83 4.25
C THR A 300 -2.19 -3.50 5.54
N ASN A 301 -1.81 -4.76 5.78
CA ASN A 301 -2.12 -5.46 7.02
C ASN A 301 -1.56 -4.75 8.25
N ARG A 302 -0.37 -4.17 8.15
CA ARG A 302 0.22 -3.38 9.23
C ARG A 302 -0.65 -2.17 9.61
N ALA A 303 -1.15 -1.43 8.63
CA ALA A 303 -2.05 -0.30 8.91
C ALA A 303 -3.39 -0.78 9.50
N VAL A 304 -3.86 -1.95 9.08
CA VAL A 304 -5.04 -2.59 9.69
C VAL A 304 -4.78 -2.96 11.16
N ASP A 305 -3.60 -3.50 11.50
CA ASP A 305 -3.24 -3.80 12.89
C ASP A 305 -3.15 -2.52 13.75
N GLU A 306 -2.66 -1.39 13.20
CA GLU A 306 -2.71 -0.09 13.88
C GLU A 306 -4.16 0.42 14.07
N ILE A 307 -5.06 0.17 13.13
CA ILE A 307 -6.49 0.44 13.31
C ILE A 307 -7.06 -0.45 14.41
N CYS A 308 -6.78 -1.76 14.44
CA CYS A 308 -7.21 -2.67 15.49
C CYS A 308 -6.74 -2.18 16.86
N LYS A 309 -5.47 -1.75 16.97
CA LYS A 309 -4.90 -1.18 18.20
C LYS A 309 -5.65 0.08 18.64
N SER A 310 -5.96 0.98 17.71
CA SER A 310 -6.69 2.21 17.99
C SER A 310 -8.12 1.91 18.46
N VAL A 311 -8.82 1.00 17.79
CA VAL A 311 -10.20 0.60 18.14
C VAL A 311 -10.25 -0.10 19.49
N SER A 312 -9.34 -1.05 19.76
CA SER A 312 -9.25 -1.75 21.05
C SER A 312 -8.99 -0.78 22.23
N SER A 313 -8.41 0.39 21.98
CA SER A 313 -8.14 1.40 23.01
C SER A 313 -9.33 2.35 23.29
N ILE A 314 -10.38 2.30 22.47
CA ILE A 314 -11.59 3.13 22.68
C ILE A 314 -12.34 2.61 23.91
N HIS A 315 -12.63 1.33 23.89
CA HIS A 315 -13.39 0.64 24.93
C HIS A 315 -12.83 -0.77 25.06
N PRO A 316 -12.46 -1.25 26.27
CA PRO A 316 -11.87 -2.58 26.43
C PRO A 316 -12.71 -3.73 25.85
N GLU A 317 -14.04 -3.52 25.78
CA GLU A 317 -15.03 -4.52 25.33
C GLU A 317 -15.59 -4.26 23.92
N VAL A 318 -14.98 -3.33 23.15
CA VAL A 318 -15.43 -3.11 21.77
C VAL A 318 -15.22 -4.38 20.95
N ASP A 319 -16.33 -4.91 20.46
CA ASP A 319 -16.37 -6.10 19.62
C ASP A 319 -16.14 -5.72 18.16
N PHE A 320 -15.18 -6.39 17.52
CA PHE A 320 -14.92 -6.22 16.10
C PHE A 320 -14.49 -7.53 15.43
N ILE A 321 -14.79 -7.67 14.15
CA ILE A 321 -14.32 -8.75 13.30
C ILE A 321 -13.20 -8.24 12.39
N ARG A 322 -12.07 -8.98 12.36
CA ARG A 322 -10.95 -8.71 11.47
C ARG A 322 -11.04 -9.58 10.22
N LEU A 323 -10.99 -8.94 9.05
CA LEU A 323 -10.94 -9.60 7.74
C LEU A 323 -9.49 -9.73 7.30
N GLY A 324 -9.03 -10.93 6.99
CA GLY A 324 -7.66 -11.17 6.55
C GLY A 324 -7.21 -12.60 6.86
N SER A 325 -5.94 -12.92 6.56
CA SER A 325 -5.35 -14.22 6.87
C SER A 325 -4.58 -14.19 8.18
N GLU A 326 -4.49 -15.33 8.84
CA GLU A 326 -3.73 -15.52 10.09
C GLU A 326 -2.26 -15.10 9.95
N LEU A 327 -1.61 -15.46 8.83
CA LEU A 327 -0.19 -15.18 8.59
C LEU A 327 0.12 -13.68 8.41
N ALA A 328 -0.88 -12.90 8.04
CA ALA A 328 -0.76 -11.46 7.80
C ALA A 328 -1.38 -10.60 8.93
N CYS A 329 -1.76 -11.23 10.05
CA CYS A 329 -2.39 -10.60 11.20
C CYS A 329 -1.45 -10.65 12.41
N ASP A 330 -1.34 -9.52 13.13
CA ASP A 330 -0.65 -9.50 14.41
C ASP A 330 -1.29 -10.50 15.38
N GLU A 331 -0.46 -11.20 16.15
CA GLU A 331 -0.89 -12.25 17.08
C GLU A 331 -1.96 -11.77 18.06
N ALA A 332 -1.85 -10.53 18.52
CA ALA A 332 -2.81 -9.91 19.44
C ALA A 332 -4.25 -9.88 18.90
N TYR A 333 -4.41 -9.85 17.56
CA TYR A 333 -5.73 -9.71 16.91
C TYR A 333 -6.21 -10.97 16.20
N ARG A 334 -5.45 -12.07 16.21
CA ARG A 334 -5.83 -13.34 15.56
C ARG A 334 -7.16 -13.89 16.04
N LYS A 335 -7.48 -13.72 17.31
CA LYS A 335 -8.77 -14.15 17.88
C LYS A 335 -9.99 -13.49 17.23
N HIS A 336 -9.82 -12.28 16.68
CA HIS A 336 -10.87 -11.52 16.00
C HIS A 336 -10.97 -11.83 14.49
N LEU A 337 -10.13 -12.73 13.95
CA LEU A 337 -10.25 -13.13 12.55
C LEU A 337 -11.59 -13.80 12.30
N ILE A 338 -12.22 -13.43 11.18
CA ILE A 338 -13.55 -13.94 10.82
C ILE A 338 -13.59 -15.47 10.78
N GLU A 339 -12.54 -16.13 10.30
CA GLU A 339 -12.42 -17.58 10.27
C GLU A 339 -12.44 -18.17 11.69
N ASN A 340 -11.75 -17.56 12.64
CA ASN A 340 -11.67 -18.01 14.04
C ASN A 340 -13.01 -17.76 14.76
N GLU A 341 -13.60 -16.60 14.56
CA GLU A 341 -14.90 -16.22 15.12
C GLU A 341 -16.02 -17.17 14.61
N LEU A 342 -16.03 -17.47 13.31
CA LEU A 342 -17.03 -18.33 12.72
C LEU A 342 -16.78 -19.83 12.96
N SER A 343 -15.55 -20.24 13.30
CA SER A 343 -15.25 -21.63 13.67
C SER A 343 -15.96 -22.09 14.94
N LEU A 344 -16.42 -21.14 15.76
CA LEU A 344 -17.19 -21.39 16.96
C LEU A 344 -18.70 -21.63 16.69
N CYS A 345 -19.15 -21.35 15.46
CA CYS A 345 -20.53 -21.48 15.06
C CYS A 345 -20.80 -22.88 14.46
N ASN A 346 -21.83 -23.56 14.96
CA ASN A 346 -22.21 -24.89 14.47
C ASN A 346 -23.32 -24.82 13.38
N HIS A 347 -24.07 -23.74 13.34
CA HIS A 347 -25.19 -23.54 12.43
C HIS A 347 -25.10 -22.24 11.65
N ARG A 348 -25.70 -22.20 10.45
CA ARG A 348 -25.76 -21.00 9.62
C ARG A 348 -26.45 -19.81 10.29
N SER A 349 -27.45 -20.07 11.14
CA SER A 349 -28.12 -19.03 11.93
C SER A 349 -27.15 -18.32 12.86
N GLU A 350 -26.29 -19.06 13.56
CA GLU A 350 -25.30 -18.52 14.49
C GLU A 350 -24.27 -17.64 13.75
N VAL A 351 -23.85 -18.06 12.54
CA VAL A 351 -22.99 -17.24 11.66
C VAL A 351 -23.66 -15.91 11.32
N SER A 352 -24.95 -15.95 10.92
CA SER A 352 -25.71 -14.73 10.59
C SER A 352 -25.84 -13.83 11.82
N GLU A 353 -26.23 -14.39 12.96
CA GLU A 353 -26.36 -13.67 14.23
C GLU A 353 -25.02 -13.03 14.68
N ARG A 354 -23.90 -13.75 14.51
CA ARG A 354 -22.57 -13.22 14.86
C ARG A 354 -22.21 -12.02 13.97
N ILE A 355 -22.46 -12.12 12.66
CA ILE A 355 -22.24 -11.03 11.70
C ILE A 355 -23.17 -9.86 12.00
N ASP A 356 -24.43 -10.10 12.28
CA ASP A 356 -25.41 -9.04 12.55
C ASP A 356 -25.13 -8.30 13.86
N ARG A 357 -24.71 -9.01 14.90
CA ARG A 357 -24.39 -8.42 16.21
C ARG A 357 -23.10 -7.59 16.19
N CYS A 358 -22.08 -8.01 15.41
CA CYS A 358 -20.84 -7.27 15.34
C CYS A 358 -21.02 -5.99 14.51
N ARG A 359 -20.73 -4.83 15.09
CA ARG A 359 -20.92 -3.54 14.44
C ARG A 359 -19.66 -2.99 13.78
N ILE A 360 -18.48 -3.50 14.10
CA ILE A 360 -17.21 -3.04 13.54
C ILE A 360 -16.52 -4.16 12.77
N PHE A 361 -16.23 -3.90 11.51
CA PHE A 361 -15.44 -4.79 10.65
C PHE A 361 -14.16 -4.06 10.21
N ILE A 362 -13.02 -4.72 10.35
CA ILE A 362 -11.70 -4.13 10.08
C ILE A 362 -10.94 -5.04 9.12
N GLY A 363 -10.35 -4.50 8.05
CA GLY A 363 -9.58 -5.31 7.11
C GLY A 363 -8.81 -4.52 6.06
N THR A 364 -8.11 -5.24 5.18
CA THR A 364 -7.55 -4.60 4.00
C THR A 364 -8.61 -4.51 2.89
N VAL A 365 -8.45 -3.51 2.01
CA VAL A 365 -9.28 -3.40 0.80
C VAL A 365 -9.25 -4.72 0.00
N ALA A 366 -8.08 -5.33 -0.13
CA ALA A 366 -7.92 -6.60 -0.84
C ALA A 366 -8.67 -7.77 -0.18
N SER A 367 -8.66 -7.86 1.15
CA SER A 367 -9.37 -8.94 1.88
C SER A 367 -10.88 -8.82 1.77
N LEU A 368 -11.41 -7.60 1.75
CA LEU A 368 -12.84 -7.35 1.59
C LEU A 368 -13.30 -7.53 0.14
N ALA A 369 -12.51 -7.09 -0.84
CA ALA A 369 -12.81 -7.30 -2.26
C ALA A 369 -12.94 -8.79 -2.63
N GLY A 370 -12.28 -9.68 -1.88
CA GLY A 370 -12.44 -11.13 -1.98
C GLY A 370 -13.71 -11.70 -1.30
N LYS A 371 -14.48 -10.88 -0.58
CA LYS A 371 -15.66 -11.31 0.21
C LYS A 371 -16.91 -10.43 -0.08
N PRO A 372 -17.34 -10.27 -1.35
CA PRO A 372 -18.43 -9.36 -1.70
C PRO A 372 -19.79 -9.79 -1.09
N GLU A 373 -19.90 -11.05 -0.65
CA GLU A 373 -21.09 -11.58 0.02
C GLU A 373 -21.39 -10.86 1.34
N LEU A 374 -20.38 -10.28 2.00
CA LEU A 374 -20.57 -9.53 3.24
C LEU A 374 -21.56 -8.37 3.05
N PHE A 375 -21.52 -7.69 1.90
CA PHE A 375 -22.44 -6.58 1.60
C PHE A 375 -23.89 -7.02 1.38
N ARG A 376 -24.11 -8.31 1.09
CA ARG A 376 -25.45 -8.90 1.05
C ARG A 376 -25.99 -9.27 2.41
N LEU A 377 -25.08 -9.51 3.37
CA LEU A 377 -25.44 -9.88 4.74
C LEU A 377 -25.56 -8.64 5.63
N LYS A 378 -24.76 -7.62 5.41
CA LYS A 378 -24.68 -6.45 6.26
C LYS A 378 -24.52 -5.16 5.48
N ARG A 379 -25.26 -4.12 5.90
CA ARG A 379 -25.09 -2.74 5.47
C ARG A 379 -24.20 -2.01 6.47
N PHE A 380 -23.38 -1.09 5.96
CA PHE A 380 -22.53 -0.22 6.78
C PHE A 380 -22.96 1.24 6.59
N GLU A 381 -23.28 1.91 7.68
CA GLU A 381 -23.64 3.33 7.67
C GLU A 381 -22.45 4.19 7.30
N VAL A 382 -21.24 3.77 7.70
CA VAL A 382 -20.00 4.47 7.38
C VAL A 382 -18.87 3.50 7.07
N ALA A 383 -18.11 3.80 6.01
CA ALA A 383 -16.82 3.18 5.74
C ALA A 383 -15.71 4.23 5.93
N ILE A 384 -14.69 3.92 6.74
CA ILE A 384 -13.51 4.76 6.92
C ILE A 384 -12.33 4.03 6.31
N ILE A 385 -11.67 4.65 5.35
CA ILE A 385 -10.57 4.06 4.58
C ILE A 385 -9.30 4.86 4.85
N ASP A 386 -8.40 4.28 5.63
CA ASP A 386 -7.10 4.89 5.94
C ASP A 386 -6.06 4.55 4.87
N GLU A 387 -5.05 5.40 4.69
CA GLU A 387 -4.05 5.34 3.62
C GLU A 387 -4.68 5.29 2.22
N ALA A 388 -5.81 6.00 2.02
CA ALA A 388 -6.60 5.94 0.80
C ALA A 388 -5.85 6.43 -0.45
N THR A 389 -4.79 7.20 -0.30
CA THR A 389 -3.92 7.67 -1.40
C THR A 389 -3.02 6.57 -1.99
N GLN A 390 -2.88 5.43 -1.30
CA GLN A 390 -2.13 4.27 -1.78
C GLN A 390 -3.01 3.25 -2.52
N ILE A 391 -4.31 3.51 -2.64
CA ILE A 391 -5.29 2.58 -3.20
C ILE A 391 -5.71 3.10 -4.58
N LEU A 392 -5.51 2.28 -5.61
CA LEU A 392 -6.00 2.58 -6.94
C LEU A 392 -7.52 2.69 -6.95
N GLU A 393 -8.05 3.65 -7.70
CA GLU A 393 -9.48 3.90 -7.77
C GLU A 393 -10.31 2.64 -8.10
N PRO A 394 -9.95 1.79 -9.09
CA PRO A 394 -10.71 0.57 -9.38
C PRO A 394 -10.73 -0.47 -8.24
N GLN A 395 -9.80 -0.42 -7.30
CA GLN A 395 -9.81 -1.29 -6.12
C GLN A 395 -10.93 -0.91 -5.13
N LEU A 396 -11.30 0.38 -5.07
CA LEU A 396 -12.36 0.88 -4.19
C LEU A 396 -13.76 0.74 -4.80
N LEU A 397 -13.88 0.71 -6.13
CA LEU A 397 -15.19 0.68 -6.79
C LEU A 397 -16.03 -0.52 -6.38
N GLY A 398 -15.43 -1.70 -6.23
CA GLY A 398 -16.12 -2.91 -5.80
C GLY A 398 -16.71 -2.83 -4.39
N ILE A 399 -16.17 -1.94 -3.56
CA ILE A 399 -16.59 -1.70 -2.19
C ILE A 399 -17.61 -0.57 -2.13
N LEU A 400 -17.26 0.60 -2.67
CA LEU A 400 -18.07 1.82 -2.55
C LEU A 400 -19.37 1.75 -3.40
N CYS A 401 -19.36 0.95 -4.45
CA CYS A 401 -20.51 0.71 -5.32
C CYS A 401 -21.29 -0.56 -4.98
N ALA A 402 -20.89 -1.30 -3.93
CA ALA A 402 -21.57 -2.51 -3.53
C ALA A 402 -23.03 -2.24 -3.14
N CYS A 403 -23.92 -3.16 -3.54
CA CYS A 403 -25.35 -3.10 -3.20
C CYS A 403 -25.73 -4.21 -2.21
N SER A 404 -26.65 -3.89 -1.32
CA SER A 404 -27.32 -4.84 -0.45
C SER A 404 -28.24 -5.80 -1.25
N LYS A 405 -28.83 -6.78 -0.58
CA LYS A 405 -29.84 -7.68 -1.18
C LYS A 405 -31.00 -6.93 -1.83
N ASN A 406 -31.35 -5.76 -1.28
CA ASN A 406 -32.49 -4.94 -1.75
C ASN A 406 -32.10 -4.00 -2.90
N GLY A 407 -30.88 -4.03 -3.40
CA GLY A 407 -30.39 -3.14 -4.45
C GLY A 407 -30.01 -1.72 -3.98
N GLU A 408 -30.06 -1.46 -2.68
CA GLU A 408 -29.60 -0.21 -2.09
C GLU A 408 -28.09 -0.21 -1.90
N ASN A 409 -27.48 0.98 -1.79
CA ASN A 409 -26.06 1.09 -1.46
C ASN A 409 -25.75 0.39 -0.13
N ALA A 410 -24.83 -0.57 -0.17
CA ALA A 410 -24.40 -1.29 1.04
C ALA A 410 -23.57 -0.42 1.98
N ILE A 411 -22.98 0.69 1.48
CA ILE A 411 -22.27 1.69 2.26
C ILE A 411 -23.06 2.99 2.17
N GLY A 412 -23.48 3.53 3.31
CA GLY A 412 -24.17 4.80 3.38
C GLY A 412 -23.27 5.96 2.97
N LYS A 413 -22.27 6.26 3.78
CA LYS A 413 -21.24 7.28 3.50
C LYS A 413 -19.84 6.72 3.65
N PHE A 414 -18.85 7.41 3.08
CA PHE A 414 -17.46 7.01 3.22
C PHE A 414 -16.53 8.18 3.60
N ILE A 415 -15.50 7.87 4.38
CA ILE A 415 -14.46 8.81 4.79
C ILE A 415 -13.15 8.28 4.27
N LEU A 416 -12.46 9.06 3.44
CA LEU A 416 -11.13 8.73 2.94
C LEU A 416 -10.09 9.53 3.72
N ILE A 417 -9.14 8.82 4.33
CA ILE A 417 -8.04 9.42 5.08
C ILE A 417 -6.75 9.12 4.32
N GLY A 418 -5.92 10.13 4.08
CA GLY A 418 -4.67 9.93 3.36
C GLY A 418 -3.81 11.19 3.28
N ASP A 419 -2.68 11.05 2.63
CA ASP A 419 -1.77 12.15 2.36
C ASP A 419 -1.23 12.02 0.92
N HIS A 420 -1.77 12.80 0.02
CA HIS A 420 -1.41 12.79 -1.40
C HIS A 420 0.01 13.31 -1.69
N LYS A 421 0.69 13.88 -0.69
CA LYS A 421 2.09 14.32 -0.75
C LYS A 421 3.06 13.22 -0.26
N GLN A 422 2.54 12.04 0.11
CA GLN A 422 3.30 10.81 0.37
C GLN A 422 3.20 9.84 -0.80
N LEU A 423 3.75 8.62 -0.64
CA LEU A 423 3.80 7.63 -1.71
C LEU A 423 2.39 7.30 -2.25
N PRO A 424 2.22 7.28 -3.57
CA PRO A 424 0.98 6.88 -4.22
C PRO A 424 0.86 5.36 -4.30
N ALA A 425 -0.22 4.87 -4.90
CA ALA A 425 -0.35 3.49 -5.30
C ALA A 425 0.81 3.05 -6.22
N VAL A 426 1.23 1.79 -6.07
CA VAL A 426 2.27 1.21 -6.93
C VAL A 426 1.66 0.80 -8.26
N VAL A 427 2.23 1.33 -9.36
CA VAL A 427 1.83 1.05 -10.74
C VAL A 427 3.09 0.75 -11.56
N LEU A 428 3.02 -0.29 -12.39
CA LEU A 428 4.13 -0.74 -13.24
C LEU A 428 4.18 0.00 -14.56
N GLN A 429 3.03 0.49 -15.05
CA GLN A 429 2.96 1.30 -16.26
C GLN A 429 3.69 2.63 -16.06
N ARG A 430 4.31 3.12 -17.14
CA ARG A 430 4.90 4.46 -17.18
C ARG A 430 3.82 5.54 -17.05
N GLU A 431 4.22 6.70 -16.56
CA GLU A 431 3.30 7.83 -16.33
C GLU A 431 2.55 8.24 -17.60
N GLU A 432 3.26 8.31 -18.71
CA GLU A 432 2.71 8.71 -20.01
C GLU A 432 1.67 7.69 -20.55
N GLN A 433 1.78 6.43 -20.17
CA GLN A 433 0.86 5.37 -20.61
C GLN A 433 -0.47 5.39 -19.86
N SER A 434 -0.51 6.02 -18.71
CA SER A 434 -1.70 6.14 -17.85
C SER A 434 -2.27 7.57 -17.81
N GLU A 435 -1.66 8.51 -18.55
CA GLU A 435 -2.17 9.89 -18.66
C GLU A 435 -3.54 9.93 -19.35
N VAL A 436 -4.43 10.78 -18.82
CA VAL A 436 -5.79 10.95 -19.34
C VAL A 436 -5.84 12.14 -20.27
N HIS A 437 -6.22 11.90 -21.53
CA HIS A 437 -6.37 12.91 -22.57
C HIS A 437 -7.82 13.31 -22.83
N ASP A 438 -8.81 12.49 -22.43
CA ASP A 438 -10.23 12.80 -22.57
C ASP A 438 -10.61 13.99 -21.68
N GLU A 439 -11.14 15.06 -22.32
CA GLU A 439 -11.47 16.31 -21.63
C GLU A 439 -12.54 16.12 -20.56
N LYS A 440 -13.56 15.27 -20.80
CA LYS A 440 -14.64 15.03 -19.83
C LYS A 440 -14.12 14.34 -18.57
N LEU A 441 -13.15 13.42 -18.73
CA LEU A 441 -12.50 12.77 -17.59
C LEU A 441 -11.58 13.75 -16.84
N ARG A 442 -10.91 14.65 -17.55
CA ARG A 442 -10.09 15.70 -16.92
C ARG A 442 -10.93 16.72 -16.15
N GLU A 443 -12.13 17.03 -16.63
CA GLU A 443 -13.09 17.91 -15.94
C GLU A 443 -13.48 17.39 -14.57
N ILE A 444 -13.67 16.07 -14.42
CA ILE A 444 -13.96 15.44 -13.13
C ILE A 444 -12.71 15.22 -12.24
N GLY A 445 -11.57 15.77 -12.63
CA GLY A 445 -10.32 15.70 -11.88
C GLY A 445 -9.45 14.47 -12.15
N LEU A 446 -9.80 13.60 -13.08
CA LEU A 446 -9.02 12.41 -13.46
C LEU A 446 -7.95 12.82 -14.47
N LEU A 447 -6.73 13.05 -14.00
CA LEU A 447 -5.59 13.46 -14.82
C LEU A 447 -4.70 12.29 -15.23
N ASN A 448 -4.59 11.31 -14.35
CA ASN A 448 -3.85 10.08 -14.59
C ASN A 448 -4.61 8.89 -13.99
N LEU A 449 -4.64 7.76 -14.68
CA LEU A 449 -5.38 6.56 -14.22
C LEU A 449 -4.73 5.87 -13.02
N LYS A 450 -3.48 6.23 -12.69
CA LYS A 450 -2.79 5.78 -11.46
C LYS A 450 -3.19 6.60 -10.22
N ASP A 451 -3.89 7.73 -10.40
CA ASP A 451 -4.32 8.56 -9.28
C ASP A 451 -5.35 7.79 -8.42
N SER A 452 -5.28 8.00 -7.11
CA SER A 452 -6.27 7.45 -6.19
C SER A 452 -7.60 8.20 -6.30
N LEU A 453 -8.69 7.56 -5.89
CA LEU A 453 -9.99 8.22 -5.75
C LEU A 453 -9.89 9.45 -4.82
N PHE A 454 -9.09 9.34 -3.74
CA PHE A 454 -8.84 10.46 -2.82
C PHE A 454 -8.28 11.67 -3.57
N GLU A 455 -7.20 11.50 -4.34
CA GLU A 455 -6.55 12.59 -5.09
C GLU A 455 -7.51 13.22 -6.09
N ARG A 456 -8.27 12.41 -6.82
CA ARG A 456 -9.23 12.90 -7.80
C ARG A 456 -10.36 13.72 -7.17
N LEU A 457 -11.00 13.20 -6.12
CA LEU A 457 -12.08 13.91 -5.42
C LEU A 457 -11.56 15.17 -4.73
N TYR A 458 -10.38 15.12 -4.12
CA TYR A 458 -9.74 16.28 -3.50
C TYR A 458 -9.44 17.37 -4.51
N ARG A 459 -8.82 17.03 -5.64
CA ARG A 459 -8.50 17.96 -6.74
C ARG A 459 -9.75 18.64 -7.27
N ASN A 460 -10.82 17.88 -7.45
CA ASN A 460 -12.09 18.40 -7.91
C ASN A 460 -12.77 19.33 -6.88
N ALA A 461 -12.79 18.92 -5.61
CA ALA A 461 -13.31 19.75 -4.53
C ALA A 461 -12.52 21.06 -4.38
N LYS A 462 -11.19 21.00 -4.48
CA LYS A 462 -10.30 22.17 -4.42
C LYS A 462 -10.56 23.18 -5.55
N LYS A 463 -10.82 22.72 -6.77
CA LYS A 463 -11.20 23.59 -7.89
C LYS A 463 -12.51 24.36 -7.62
N LYS A 464 -13.46 23.71 -6.96
CA LYS A 464 -14.79 24.27 -6.67
C LYS A 464 -14.83 25.21 -5.45
N ILE A 465 -13.82 25.21 -4.58
CA ILE A 465 -13.77 26.07 -3.38
C ILE A 465 -14.02 27.55 -3.71
N ARG A 466 -13.50 28.05 -4.82
CA ARG A 466 -13.66 29.47 -5.22
C ARG A 466 -15.11 29.87 -5.52
N SER A 467 -15.99 28.90 -5.72
CA SER A 467 -17.43 29.06 -5.97
C SER A 467 -18.32 28.59 -4.82
N ILE A 468 -17.73 28.12 -3.70
CA ILE A 468 -18.47 27.68 -2.52
C ILE A 468 -18.84 28.92 -1.70
N ASP A 469 -20.12 29.01 -1.29
CA ASP A 469 -20.62 30.00 -0.34
C ASP A 469 -19.90 29.82 1.02
N GLU A 470 -19.60 30.92 1.71
CA GLU A 470 -18.93 30.90 3.03
C GLU A 470 -19.70 30.07 4.07
N ASN A 471 -20.98 29.84 3.86
CA ASN A 471 -21.84 29.04 4.72
C ASN A 471 -21.86 27.54 4.41
N GLN A 472 -21.18 27.07 3.38
CA GLN A 472 -21.16 25.65 3.01
C GLN A 472 -20.01 24.89 3.66
N ILE A 473 -20.29 23.65 4.08
CA ILE A 473 -19.28 22.75 4.63
C ILE A 473 -18.41 22.21 3.51
N ILE A 474 -17.10 22.45 3.59
CA ILE A 474 -16.13 21.96 2.63
C ILE A 474 -15.91 20.46 2.81
N PRO A 475 -15.93 19.64 1.73
CA PRO A 475 -15.86 18.18 1.81
C PRO A 475 -14.48 17.61 2.18
N PHE A 476 -13.54 18.44 2.59
CA PHE A 476 -12.24 18.02 3.07
C PHE A 476 -11.71 18.91 4.20
N ASP A 477 -10.72 18.38 4.93
CA ASP A 477 -9.96 19.14 5.92
C ASP A 477 -8.56 18.57 6.06
N MET A 478 -7.66 19.32 6.69
CA MET A 478 -6.27 18.92 6.91
C MET A 478 -5.91 19.03 8.38
N LEU A 479 -5.29 17.99 8.93
CA LEU A 479 -4.66 18.04 10.23
C LEU A 479 -3.34 18.81 10.13
N CYS A 480 -3.15 19.80 10.99
CA CYS A 480 -1.97 20.68 10.94
C CYS A 480 -1.00 20.48 12.11
N ARG A 481 -1.42 19.83 13.19
CA ARG A 481 -0.55 19.62 14.37
C ARG A 481 0.08 18.24 14.36
N GLN A 482 1.43 18.20 14.31
CA GLN A 482 2.19 16.95 14.29
C GLN A 482 2.94 16.71 15.61
N GLY A 483 2.90 15.48 16.11
CA GLY A 483 3.59 15.03 17.33
C GLY A 483 4.82 14.15 17.08
N ARG A 484 5.19 13.91 15.82
CA ARG A 484 6.28 12.99 15.46
C ARG A 484 7.64 13.68 15.46
N MET A 485 7.83 14.66 14.60
CA MET A 485 9.13 15.23 14.27
C MET A 485 9.47 16.40 15.19
N HIS A 486 10.75 16.49 15.58
CA HIS A 486 11.30 17.74 16.09
C HIS A 486 11.15 18.86 15.05
N PRO A 487 10.87 20.12 15.41
CA PRO A 487 10.67 21.21 14.45
C PRO A 487 11.80 21.36 13.42
N ASP A 488 13.06 21.23 13.84
CA ASP A 488 14.21 21.34 12.93
C ASP A 488 14.27 20.19 11.92
N VAL A 489 13.91 18.97 12.34
CA VAL A 489 13.81 17.82 11.42
C VAL A 489 12.66 18.02 10.43
N ALA A 490 11.54 18.55 10.88
CA ALA A 490 10.39 18.83 10.06
C ALA A 490 10.57 20.03 9.11
N SER A 491 11.54 20.89 9.36
CA SER A 491 11.67 22.23 8.73
C SER A 491 11.65 22.20 7.21
N PHE A 492 12.41 21.28 6.61
CA PHE A 492 12.44 21.14 5.15
C PHE A 492 11.12 20.62 4.61
N ALA A 493 10.65 19.46 5.09
CA ALA A 493 9.40 18.85 4.60
C ALA A 493 8.20 19.78 4.79
N ASN A 494 8.13 20.48 5.93
CA ASN A 494 7.07 21.43 6.23
C ASN A 494 7.06 22.60 5.21
N ARG A 495 8.22 23.19 4.95
CA ARG A 495 8.34 24.32 4.00
C ARG A 495 8.14 23.89 2.56
N ALA A 496 8.78 22.79 2.15
CA ALA A 496 8.80 22.35 0.76
C ALA A 496 7.49 21.68 0.33
N PHE A 497 6.82 20.94 1.23
CA PHE A 497 5.69 20.09 0.87
C PHE A 497 4.38 20.49 1.55
N TYR A 498 4.41 21.16 2.72
CA TYR A 498 3.19 21.46 3.49
C TYR A 498 2.98 22.97 3.72
N GLU A 499 3.63 23.83 2.93
CA GLU A 499 3.41 25.30 2.93
C GLU A 499 3.64 25.95 4.31
N GLY A 500 4.48 25.35 5.16
CA GLY A 500 4.71 25.81 6.53
C GLY A 500 3.56 25.53 7.51
N ARG A 501 2.55 24.77 7.11
CA ARG A 501 1.31 24.58 7.90
C ARG A 501 1.43 23.56 9.04
N LEU A 502 2.51 22.76 9.08
CA LEU A 502 2.69 21.76 10.13
C LEU A 502 3.27 22.41 11.39
N LEU A 503 2.48 22.39 12.47
CA LEU A 503 2.85 22.93 13.76
C LEU A 503 3.17 21.81 14.76
N PRO A 504 4.20 21.96 15.63
CA PRO A 504 4.47 20.96 16.65
C PRO A 504 3.35 20.97 17.73
N VAL A 505 3.07 19.78 18.27
CA VAL A 505 2.13 19.63 19.40
C VAL A 505 2.76 20.09 20.72
N GLY A 506 4.09 20.10 20.80
CA GLY A 506 4.82 20.51 22.01
C GLY A 506 5.19 19.34 22.93
N LEU A 507 5.39 18.15 22.35
CA LEU A 507 5.87 16.99 23.11
C LEU A 507 7.32 17.21 23.60
N PRO A 508 7.77 16.51 24.67
CA PRO A 508 9.11 16.74 25.25
C PRO A 508 10.24 16.73 24.24
N HIS A 509 10.27 15.75 23.34
CA HIS A 509 11.31 15.66 22.29
C HIS A 509 11.23 16.77 21.23
N GLN A 510 10.09 17.46 21.09
CA GLN A 510 9.89 18.59 20.19
C GLN A 510 10.34 19.91 20.82
N GLN A 511 10.37 19.99 22.15
CA GLN A 511 10.78 21.16 22.91
C GLN A 511 12.25 21.13 23.34
N GLU A 512 12.91 19.97 23.15
CA GLU A 512 14.31 19.78 23.51
C GLU A 512 15.22 20.72 22.70
N ARG A 513 15.78 21.72 23.38
CA ARG A 513 16.76 22.66 22.83
C ARG A 513 18.14 22.26 23.28
N SER A 514 19.05 22.02 22.36
CA SER A 514 20.43 21.74 22.65
C SER A 514 21.27 22.17 21.45
N ASP A 515 22.16 23.13 21.67
CA ASP A 515 23.09 23.60 20.66
C ASP A 515 24.17 22.53 20.30
N THR A 516 24.23 21.47 21.09
CA THR A 516 25.17 20.35 20.87
C THR A 516 24.60 19.21 20.06
N ILE A 517 23.26 19.19 19.79
CA ILE A 517 22.59 18.10 19.07
C ILE A 517 22.25 18.54 17.64
N THR A 518 23.00 18.03 16.68
CA THR A 518 22.68 18.20 15.26
C THR A 518 21.42 17.44 14.91
N ARG A 519 20.36 18.13 14.48
CA ARG A 519 19.05 17.56 14.16
C ARG A 519 18.94 17.11 12.72
N LEU A 520 19.52 17.85 11.79
CA LEU A 520 19.52 17.56 10.36
C LEU A 520 20.95 17.81 9.83
N ALA A 521 21.59 16.78 9.25
CA ALA A 521 22.94 16.88 8.73
C ALA A 521 23.08 16.15 7.39
N PHE A 522 24.00 16.67 6.57
CA PHE A 522 24.39 16.06 5.31
C PHE A 522 25.89 15.66 5.37
N TYR A 523 26.17 14.40 5.08
CA TYR A 523 27.51 13.82 5.02
C TYR A 523 27.88 13.54 3.56
N PRO A 524 28.74 14.34 2.94
CA PRO A 524 29.09 14.16 1.54
C PRO A 524 29.83 12.85 1.29
N SER A 525 29.51 12.19 0.20
CA SER A 525 30.21 11.01 -0.31
C SER A 525 30.74 11.23 -1.72
N GLU A 526 31.53 10.27 -2.21
CA GLU A 526 31.97 10.19 -3.60
C GLU A 526 31.32 8.97 -4.29
N PRO A 527 31.20 8.97 -5.64
CA PRO A 527 30.75 7.80 -6.38
C PRO A 527 31.73 6.63 -6.21
N GLU A 528 31.24 5.52 -5.66
CA GLU A 528 32.03 4.31 -5.45
C GLU A 528 31.17 3.07 -5.67
N PRO A 529 30.73 2.80 -6.94
CA PRO A 529 29.93 1.62 -7.25
C PRO A 529 30.79 0.35 -7.18
N SER A 530 30.18 -0.78 -6.78
CA SER A 530 30.89 -2.06 -6.87
C SER A 530 31.06 -2.47 -8.34
N VAL A 531 32.05 -3.35 -8.61
CA VAL A 531 32.30 -3.90 -9.95
C VAL A 531 31.07 -4.68 -10.48
N SER A 532 30.30 -5.27 -9.58
CA SER A 532 29.14 -6.11 -9.91
C SER A 532 27.82 -5.35 -10.00
N SER A 533 27.74 -4.12 -9.43
CA SER A 533 26.47 -3.39 -9.41
C SER A 533 26.65 -1.86 -9.30
N ALA A 534 26.01 -1.15 -10.23
CA ALA A 534 25.90 0.31 -10.18
C ALA A 534 24.96 0.79 -9.04
N LYS A 535 24.21 -0.11 -8.42
CA LYS A 535 23.23 0.14 -7.36
C LYS A 535 23.81 0.01 -5.95
N THR A 536 25.15 0.12 -5.83
CA THR A 536 25.89 0.15 -4.56
C THR A 536 26.81 1.36 -4.54
N ASN A 537 27.06 1.91 -3.35
CA ASN A 537 28.06 2.94 -3.09
C ASN A 537 28.76 2.61 -1.77
N LEU A 538 30.02 2.18 -1.84
CA LEU A 538 30.81 1.75 -0.69
C LEU A 538 31.14 2.93 0.22
N SER A 539 31.44 4.11 -0.34
CA SER A 539 31.69 5.34 0.43
C SER A 539 30.50 5.68 1.33
N GLU A 540 29.26 5.64 0.78
CA GLU A 540 28.06 5.86 1.58
C GLU A 540 27.82 4.76 2.63
N ALA A 541 28.05 3.47 2.30
CA ALA A 541 27.89 2.38 3.25
C ALA A 541 28.83 2.52 4.47
N ARG A 542 30.09 2.94 4.26
CA ARG A 542 31.05 3.23 5.33
C ARG A 542 30.63 4.43 6.18
N ILE A 543 30.11 5.50 5.57
CA ILE A 543 29.57 6.66 6.30
C ILE A 543 28.40 6.20 7.19
N VAL A 544 27.46 5.40 6.65
CA VAL A 544 26.32 4.86 7.38
C VAL A 544 26.78 4.00 8.57
N ALA A 545 27.75 3.08 8.35
CA ALA A 545 28.28 2.22 9.41
C ALA A 545 28.95 3.06 10.54
N ARG A 546 29.74 4.07 10.18
CA ARG A 546 30.34 5.00 11.14
C ARG A 546 29.28 5.74 11.95
N LEU A 547 28.29 6.35 11.30
CA LEU A 547 27.20 7.08 11.97
C LEU A 547 26.38 6.15 12.89
N THR A 548 26.20 4.89 12.48
CA THR A 548 25.56 3.86 13.29
C THR A 548 26.32 3.59 14.57
N LEU A 549 27.65 3.41 14.48
CA LEU A 549 28.52 3.21 15.64
C LEU A 549 28.54 4.43 16.57
N GLU A 550 28.71 5.63 16.02
CA GLU A 550 28.70 6.89 16.78
C GLU A 550 27.37 7.07 17.53
N THR A 551 26.25 6.74 16.86
CA THR A 551 24.90 6.78 17.46
C THR A 551 24.77 5.78 18.61
N TYR A 552 25.22 4.54 18.41
CA TYR A 552 25.20 3.50 19.45
C TYR A 552 26.02 3.90 20.67
N GLN A 553 27.26 4.39 20.46
CA GLN A 553 28.15 4.83 21.53
C GLN A 553 27.56 6.02 22.31
N ARG A 554 26.97 6.99 21.63
CA ARG A 554 26.37 8.18 22.24
C ARG A 554 25.15 7.83 23.10
N ILE A 555 24.30 6.91 22.65
CA ILE A 555 23.08 6.52 23.35
C ILE A 555 23.39 5.53 24.50
N GLY A 556 24.38 4.70 24.31
CA GLY A 556 24.77 3.62 25.23
C GLY A 556 23.98 2.33 25.00
N ALA A 557 24.65 1.20 25.20
CA ALA A 557 24.10 -0.12 24.95
C ALA A 557 22.78 -0.42 25.67
N ASP A 558 22.65 0.05 26.92
CA ASP A 558 21.47 -0.21 27.76
C ASP A 558 20.22 0.53 27.29
N LYS A 559 20.37 1.63 26.55
CA LYS A 559 19.27 2.48 26.07
C LYS A 559 18.99 2.29 24.58
N PHE A 560 19.88 1.59 23.87
CA PHE A 560 19.73 1.39 22.43
C PHE A 560 18.68 0.31 22.13
N ASN A 561 17.59 0.72 21.49
CA ASN A 561 16.53 -0.16 21.06
C ASN A 561 16.52 -0.25 19.54
N THR A 562 16.77 -1.41 18.95
CA THR A 562 16.86 -1.64 17.51
C THR A 562 15.58 -1.30 16.74
N SER A 563 14.43 -1.41 17.40
CA SER A 563 13.12 -1.14 16.79
C SER A 563 12.66 0.32 16.92
N GLN A 564 13.30 1.14 17.78
CA GLN A 564 12.87 2.51 18.06
C GLN A 564 13.95 3.56 17.82
N THR A 565 15.22 3.22 18.08
CA THR A 565 16.30 4.20 18.12
C THR A 565 16.76 4.62 16.73
N LEU A 566 17.14 3.66 15.89
CA LEU A 566 17.80 3.92 14.61
C LEU A 566 17.15 3.12 13.47
N GLY A 567 16.98 3.79 12.33
CA GLY A 567 16.60 3.15 11.08
C GLY A 567 17.45 3.69 9.92
N ILE A 568 17.69 2.85 8.94
CA ILE A 568 18.51 3.20 7.78
C ILE A 568 17.67 3.00 6.52
N ILE A 569 17.59 4.05 5.71
CA ILE A 569 16.83 4.07 4.47
C ILE A 569 17.80 4.16 3.29
N THR A 570 17.58 3.31 2.26
CA THR A 570 18.33 3.40 1.00
C THR A 570 17.47 2.84 -0.14
N PRO A 571 17.63 3.31 -1.41
CA PRO A 571 16.72 2.93 -2.50
C PRO A 571 16.95 1.53 -3.05
N TYR A 572 18.14 0.94 -2.88
CA TYR A 572 18.52 -0.30 -3.55
C TYR A 572 18.82 -1.44 -2.56
N ARG A 573 18.36 -2.64 -2.88
CA ARG A 573 18.59 -3.84 -2.06
C ARG A 573 20.05 -4.24 -1.99
N SER A 574 20.79 -4.10 -3.09
CA SER A 574 22.24 -4.31 -3.10
C SER A 574 22.96 -3.36 -2.11
N GLN A 575 22.50 -2.10 -2.00
CA GLN A 575 23.04 -1.17 -0.99
C GLN A 575 22.62 -1.56 0.43
N ILE A 576 21.41 -2.11 0.63
CA ILE A 576 20.99 -2.65 1.94
C ILE A 576 21.96 -3.76 2.38
N ALA A 577 22.29 -4.70 1.49
CA ALA A 577 23.21 -5.79 1.78
C ALA A 577 24.61 -5.25 2.13
N LEU A 578 25.11 -4.31 1.33
CA LEU A 578 26.43 -3.69 1.56
C LEU A 578 26.47 -2.93 2.90
N ILE A 579 25.45 -2.14 3.23
CA ILE A 579 25.36 -1.44 4.52
C ILE A 579 25.34 -2.43 5.68
N LYS A 580 24.57 -3.52 5.58
CA LYS A 580 24.53 -4.56 6.61
C LYS A 580 25.87 -5.27 6.77
N GLN A 581 26.60 -5.49 5.68
CA GLN A 581 27.94 -6.07 5.71
C GLN A 581 28.91 -5.13 6.45
N GLU A 582 28.95 -3.82 6.12
CA GLU A 582 29.78 -2.84 6.79
C GLU A 582 29.43 -2.71 8.29
N ILE A 583 28.13 -2.74 8.65
CA ILE A 583 27.70 -2.74 10.06
C ILE A 583 28.15 -4.02 10.78
N SER A 584 28.08 -5.19 10.14
CA SER A 584 28.49 -6.45 10.77
C SER A 584 29.97 -6.49 11.10
N GLN A 585 30.82 -5.80 10.32
CA GLN A 585 32.26 -5.69 10.57
C GLN A 585 32.59 -4.89 11.84
N ILE A 586 31.64 -4.08 12.36
CA ILE A 586 31.80 -3.37 13.63
C ILE A 586 31.90 -4.38 14.82
N GLY A 587 31.36 -5.59 14.68
CA GLY A 587 31.45 -6.66 15.68
C GLY A 587 30.50 -6.49 16.88
N ILE A 588 29.49 -5.62 16.80
CA ILE A 588 28.46 -5.44 17.84
C ILE A 588 27.17 -6.13 17.38
N PRO A 589 26.79 -7.30 17.99
CA PRO A 589 25.65 -8.10 17.52
C PRO A 589 24.33 -7.34 17.44
N THR A 590 24.05 -6.47 18.42
CA THR A 590 22.81 -5.66 18.48
C THR A 590 22.62 -4.79 17.24
N LEU A 591 23.69 -4.31 16.60
CA LEU A 591 23.59 -3.47 15.41
C LEU A 591 23.11 -4.21 14.16
N ASN A 592 23.25 -5.55 14.12
CA ASN A 592 22.78 -6.37 13.03
C ASN A 592 21.24 -6.43 12.93
N ASP A 593 20.55 -6.12 14.03
CA ASP A 593 19.09 -6.16 14.11
C ASP A 593 18.43 -4.81 13.76
N ILE A 594 19.23 -3.80 13.43
CA ILE A 594 18.72 -2.49 12.97
C ILE A 594 18.00 -2.69 11.63
N MET A 595 16.85 -2.05 11.50
CA MET A 595 16.11 -2.04 10.24
C MET A 595 16.86 -1.22 9.18
N VAL A 596 17.31 -1.89 8.12
CA VAL A 596 17.86 -1.28 6.90
C VAL A 596 16.94 -1.68 5.76
N ASP A 597 16.24 -0.72 5.13
CA ASP A 597 15.25 -1.04 4.08
C ASP A 597 14.97 0.16 3.15
N THR A 598 14.11 -0.04 2.15
CA THR A 598 13.70 1.01 1.21
C THR A 598 12.67 1.97 1.83
N VAL A 599 12.45 3.12 1.18
CA VAL A 599 11.48 4.14 1.62
C VAL A 599 10.07 3.54 1.71
N GLU A 600 9.69 2.74 0.72
CA GLU A 600 8.38 2.09 0.64
C GLU A 600 8.13 1.17 1.85
N ARG A 601 9.17 0.47 2.28
CA ARG A 601 9.10 -0.44 3.44
C ARG A 601 9.12 0.28 4.78
N PHE A 602 9.67 1.51 4.83
CA PHE A 602 9.61 2.36 6.02
C PHE A 602 8.27 3.08 6.18
N GLN A 603 7.41 3.07 5.17
CA GLN A 603 6.10 3.70 5.27
C GLN A 603 5.29 3.09 6.43
N GLY A 604 4.64 3.95 7.24
CA GLY A 604 3.97 3.54 8.48
C GLY A 604 4.90 3.32 9.68
N SER A 605 6.25 3.35 9.52
CA SER A 605 7.17 3.26 10.65
C SER A 605 7.83 4.59 10.98
N GLU A 606 8.43 4.67 12.17
CA GLU A 606 9.19 5.83 12.63
C GLU A 606 10.35 5.39 13.51
N ARG A 607 11.39 6.20 13.61
CA ARG A 607 12.55 5.99 14.49
C ARG A 607 12.97 7.33 15.11
N ASP A 608 13.64 7.28 16.23
CA ASP A 608 14.23 8.49 16.81
C ASP A 608 15.23 9.12 15.85
N ILE A 609 16.04 8.28 15.20
CA ILE A 609 17.09 8.69 14.25
C ILE A 609 16.91 7.93 12.95
N ILE A 610 16.97 8.63 11.83
CA ILE A 610 17.02 8.04 10.49
C ILE A 610 18.34 8.44 9.81
N ILE A 611 18.99 7.47 9.19
CA ILE A 611 20.08 7.69 8.25
C ILE A 611 19.57 7.38 6.85
N TYR A 612 19.67 8.32 5.91
CA TYR A 612 19.25 8.14 4.53
C TYR A 612 20.47 8.16 3.60
N SER A 613 20.76 7.02 2.97
CA SER A 613 21.78 6.86 1.94
C SER A 613 21.10 6.95 0.58
N PHE A 614 21.45 7.99 -0.21
CA PHE A 614 20.88 8.19 -1.55
C PHE A 614 21.39 7.17 -2.57
N CYS A 615 22.59 6.66 -2.40
CA CYS A 615 23.23 5.67 -3.27
C CYS A 615 23.18 6.04 -4.76
N VAL A 616 23.60 7.28 -5.09
CA VAL A 616 23.65 7.79 -6.47
C VAL A 616 25.08 7.87 -6.95
N ASN A 617 25.42 7.10 -7.98
CA ASN A 617 26.73 7.11 -8.63
C ASN A 617 26.69 7.75 -10.02
N TYR A 618 25.50 7.78 -10.66
CA TYR A 618 25.30 8.26 -12.02
C TYR A 618 24.05 9.15 -12.13
N PRO A 619 24.04 10.17 -13.02
CA PRO A 619 22.92 11.10 -13.14
C PRO A 619 21.56 10.45 -13.44
N TYR A 620 21.52 9.38 -14.24
CA TYR A 620 20.27 8.70 -14.61
C TYR A 620 19.56 8.08 -13.42
N GLN A 621 20.27 7.73 -12.34
CA GLN A 621 19.70 7.14 -11.14
C GLN A 621 18.77 8.09 -10.38
N LEU A 622 18.92 9.41 -10.57
CA LEU A 622 18.04 10.41 -9.95
C LEU A 622 16.56 10.22 -10.31
N LYS A 623 16.27 9.71 -11.50
CA LYS A 623 14.88 9.42 -11.94
C LYS A 623 14.21 8.32 -11.11
N PHE A 624 14.99 7.37 -10.60
CA PHE A 624 14.46 6.27 -9.77
C PHE A 624 14.39 6.63 -8.29
N LEU A 625 15.22 7.59 -7.89
CA LEU A 625 15.31 8.03 -6.52
C LEU A 625 14.12 8.86 -6.09
N SER A 626 13.52 9.61 -7.01
CA SER A 626 12.45 10.55 -6.77
C SER A 626 11.11 10.07 -7.33
N ASN A 627 10.02 10.46 -6.67
CA ASN A 627 8.66 10.37 -7.20
C ASN A 627 8.08 11.77 -7.24
N LEU A 628 8.29 12.43 -8.39
CA LEU A 628 7.97 13.85 -8.58
C LEU A 628 6.51 14.04 -9.01
N THR A 629 5.84 14.98 -8.39
CA THR A 629 4.53 15.47 -8.79
C THR A 629 4.46 16.99 -8.64
N VAL A 630 3.59 17.63 -9.40
CA VAL A 630 3.38 19.09 -9.31
C VAL A 630 1.98 19.34 -8.78
N GLU A 631 1.87 20.09 -7.69
CA GLU A 631 0.60 20.53 -7.13
C GLU A 631 0.65 22.06 -6.92
N ASP A 632 -0.32 22.80 -7.49
CA ASP A 632 -0.39 24.27 -7.44
C ASP A 632 0.93 24.97 -7.84
N GLY A 633 1.67 24.40 -8.79
CA GLY A 633 2.96 24.93 -9.22
C GLY A 633 4.15 24.58 -8.31
N VAL A 634 3.93 23.85 -7.22
CA VAL A 634 4.98 23.37 -6.31
C VAL A 634 5.39 21.95 -6.70
N LEU A 635 6.70 21.74 -6.88
CA LEU A 635 7.28 20.43 -7.14
C LEU A 635 7.44 19.66 -5.82
N ILE A 636 6.83 18.47 -5.75
CA ILE A 636 6.86 17.61 -4.56
C ILE A 636 7.58 16.30 -4.91
N ASP A 637 8.56 15.91 -4.11
CA ASP A 637 9.14 14.57 -4.14
C ASP A 637 8.52 13.72 -3.02
N ARG A 638 7.59 12.84 -3.40
CA ARG A 638 6.84 11.98 -2.47
C ARG A 638 7.75 10.99 -1.74
N LYS A 639 8.81 10.46 -2.40
CA LYS A 639 9.78 9.55 -1.76
C LYS A 639 10.62 10.25 -0.71
N LEU A 640 11.18 11.42 -1.05
CA LEU A 640 11.93 12.22 -0.11
C LEU A 640 11.07 12.65 1.09
N ASN A 641 9.82 13.07 0.82
CA ASN A 641 8.89 13.44 1.88
C ASN A 641 8.65 12.28 2.87
N VAL A 642 8.42 11.07 2.36
CA VAL A 642 8.27 9.91 3.22
C VAL A 642 9.55 9.63 4.00
N ALA A 643 10.72 9.61 3.36
CA ALA A 643 11.99 9.32 4.02
C ALA A 643 12.26 10.31 5.18
N MET A 644 12.16 11.61 4.91
CA MET A 644 12.41 12.65 5.92
C MET A 644 11.44 12.60 7.10
N THR A 645 10.19 12.28 6.83
CA THR A 645 9.14 12.27 7.86
C THR A 645 9.10 10.99 8.71
N ARG A 646 10.09 10.09 8.55
CA ARG A 646 10.27 8.92 9.43
C ARG A 646 11.07 9.23 10.68
N ALA A 647 11.88 10.29 10.68
CA ALA A 647 12.73 10.68 11.79
C ALA A 647 11.95 11.47 12.85
N ARG A 648 12.11 11.11 14.12
CA ARG A 648 11.50 11.84 15.24
C ARG A 648 12.43 12.95 15.74
N LYS A 649 13.70 12.62 15.98
CA LYS A 649 14.66 13.51 16.67
C LYS A 649 15.81 13.97 15.80
N GLN A 650 16.32 13.09 14.92
CA GLN A 650 17.48 13.41 14.07
C GLN A 650 17.35 12.75 12.69
N MET A 651 17.80 13.45 11.67
CA MET A 651 17.89 12.97 10.29
C MET A 651 19.29 13.20 9.76
N PHE A 652 19.99 12.13 9.41
CA PHE A 652 21.30 12.16 8.78
C PHE A 652 21.18 11.68 7.33
N ILE A 653 21.78 12.41 6.43
CA ILE A 653 21.70 12.17 4.99
C ILE A 653 23.11 12.01 4.45
N THR A 654 23.34 11.01 3.58
CA THR A 654 24.59 10.85 2.85
C THR A 654 24.31 10.66 1.36
N GLY A 655 25.19 11.20 0.52
CA GLY A 655 25.09 11.13 -0.93
C GLY A 655 26.15 11.97 -1.63
N VAL A 656 26.21 11.86 -2.95
CA VAL A 656 27.16 12.58 -3.80
C VAL A 656 26.65 13.99 -4.14
N PRO A 657 27.20 15.07 -3.56
CA PRO A 657 26.63 16.43 -3.69
C PRO A 657 26.51 16.90 -5.13
N LYS A 658 27.49 16.60 -5.98
CA LYS A 658 27.53 17.01 -7.39
C LYS A 658 26.36 16.43 -8.17
N LEU A 659 26.00 15.16 -7.90
CA LEU A 659 24.91 14.48 -8.58
C LEU A 659 23.54 14.92 -8.00
N LEU A 660 23.42 15.00 -6.68
CA LEU A 660 22.18 15.42 -6.04
C LEU A 660 21.77 16.84 -6.44
N ARG A 661 22.73 17.76 -6.65
CA ARG A 661 22.45 19.14 -7.10
C ARG A 661 21.87 19.25 -8.53
N LEU A 662 21.76 18.14 -9.27
CA LEU A 662 21.03 18.10 -10.54
C LEU A 662 19.51 18.10 -10.34
N ASN A 663 19.02 17.78 -9.13
CA ASN A 663 17.59 17.83 -8.78
C ASN A 663 17.32 19.10 -7.94
N PRO A 664 16.36 19.97 -8.34
CA PRO A 664 16.10 21.26 -7.67
C PRO A 664 15.64 21.11 -6.22
N ILE A 665 14.93 20.01 -5.89
CA ILE A 665 14.48 19.74 -4.51
C ILE A 665 15.68 19.42 -3.62
N TYR A 666 16.62 18.58 -4.12
CA TYR A 666 17.82 18.23 -3.35
C TYR A 666 18.79 19.41 -3.22
N VAL A 667 18.84 20.31 -4.23
CA VAL A 667 19.55 21.61 -4.09
C VAL A 667 18.99 22.40 -2.91
N SER A 668 17.66 22.50 -2.82
CA SER A 668 17.00 23.24 -1.74
C SER A 668 17.25 22.61 -0.36
N LEU A 669 17.24 21.27 -0.28
CA LEU A 669 17.53 20.52 0.93
C LEU A 669 18.99 20.75 1.39
N ILE A 670 19.95 20.58 0.48
CA ILE A 670 21.37 20.74 0.80
C ILE A 670 21.66 22.20 1.23
N LYS A 671 21.12 23.21 0.53
CA LYS A 671 21.26 24.62 0.92
C LYS A 671 20.69 24.92 2.31
N LEU A 672 19.55 24.32 2.68
CA LEU A 672 19.00 24.49 4.02
C LEU A 672 19.96 23.95 5.08
N ILE A 673 20.57 22.79 4.84
CA ILE A 673 21.51 22.15 5.78
C ILE A 673 22.80 22.94 5.86
N GLU A 674 23.34 23.42 4.72
CA GLU A 674 24.52 24.29 4.64
C GLU A 674 24.30 25.59 5.42
N GLY A 675 23.12 26.21 5.26
CA GLY A 675 22.80 27.46 5.96
C GLY A 675 22.70 27.29 7.49
N ASN A 676 22.49 26.07 7.95
CA ASN A 676 22.49 25.72 9.38
C ASN A 676 23.86 25.27 9.90
N GLY A 677 24.91 25.26 9.06
CA GLY A 677 26.31 24.93 9.46
C GLY A 677 26.53 23.41 9.71
N HIS A 678 25.75 22.52 9.11
CA HIS A 678 25.76 21.07 9.37
C HIS A 678 26.18 20.22 8.15
N ILE A 679 27.22 20.61 7.43
CA ILE A 679 27.90 19.81 6.40
C ILE A 679 29.31 19.50 6.82
#